data_9fc075c967557b30a163bbb1ac084c73
#
_entry.id   9fc075c967557b30a163bbb1ac084c73
#
_cell.length_a   1.000
_cell.length_b   1.000
_cell.length_c   1.000
_cell.angle_alpha   90.00
_cell.angle_beta   90.00
_cell.angle_gamma   90.00
#
_symmetry.space_group_name_H-M   'P 1'
#
loop_
_entity.id
_entity.type
_entity.pdbx_description
1 polymer ?
#
loop_
_entity_poly.entity_id
_entity_poly.type
_entity_poly.pdbx_seq_one_letter_code
_entity_poly.pdbx_strand_id
1 'polypeptide(L)'
;LKRILVICEKPMAARRVAHALDDGGAPREERKFGVSYFISRREGIELMVVSALGHLFTVAGKGRGLSYPIFETRWIPVQEKTRGRASHHLRLIEVLARTADEFVSACDYDIEGSLIAYNILAHILPAERLRDAGRMRFSSLTKEALVEAWRTRSSTLDYPMIMAGKARHEVDWIFGINLSRALMNSVKRATGSHRSMSIGRVQGPTLNFVREREVEIRTFVPTPFWSLEAYAELNGKRYRLEYEGPRIVNEREALEIASKCDGGDGYVKMLSSESRTVLPPPPFSLGDLQLEAHRLLGYSPAKTLKIAESLYLKALISYPRTSSQRIPPSIDLREILGGLRLIKAYRGLTEELLSRAHLRVREGIRDDPAHPAIHPTGYYEKGLRPQERGLFDLICRRFMASMGDPAHLLETDALIDVGGYHFHLRGRRTIDHGWMRMYTPPSEGGEETLPPLEMGGIIRGISVRAERRTTRPPPRFDQASLLKLMEREEIGTKSTRSEIIETLYKRGYIEGTSIRLTELGLAVVDALSQYCPEILSPELTRYLEKQLERIQASEVTPDQVVEEAVERLKPSLFKLKEGELQVGLEISIALRSSSQAGEYLGPCPKCKTGEMRIIRNMRTGKRFAGCSNYLRGICSNSFPLPQRGEIKACREACPICGAPLITLKRGKTYKLCINQDCTFGKEGRKHGRKM
;
A
#
# COMPACT_ATOMS: atom_id res chain seq x y z
N LEU A 1 33.40 -12.96 31.99
CA LEU A 1 32.30 -12.04 31.78
C LEU A 1 31.24 -12.81 30.98
N LYS A 2 30.01 -12.87 31.45
CA LYS A 2 28.92 -13.52 30.72
C LYS A 2 28.63 -12.74 29.43
N ARG A 3 28.51 -13.46 28.29
CA ARG A 3 28.28 -12.87 26.97
C ARG A 3 26.94 -13.28 26.41
N ILE A 4 26.15 -12.31 25.98
CA ILE A 4 24.84 -12.55 25.36
C ILE A 4 24.87 -12.02 23.94
N LEU A 5 24.47 -12.88 22.98
CA LEU A 5 24.27 -12.47 21.60
C LEU A 5 22.83 -11.99 21.39
N VAL A 6 22.67 -10.71 21.04
CA VAL A 6 21.36 -10.08 20.79
C VAL A 6 21.19 -9.89 19.30
N ILE A 7 20.18 -10.55 18.71
CA ILE A 7 19.92 -10.51 17.27
C ILE A 7 18.75 -9.57 16.98
N CYS A 8 19.00 -8.52 16.20
CA CYS A 8 18.01 -7.57 15.70
C CYS A 8 17.72 -7.81 14.22
N GLU A 9 16.59 -7.36 13.72
CA GLU A 9 16.22 -7.51 12.31
C GLU A 9 17.03 -6.57 11.40
N LYS A 10 17.13 -5.28 11.78
CA LYS A 10 17.68 -4.21 10.93
C LYS A 10 18.88 -3.51 11.61
N PRO A 11 19.86 -3.00 10.84
CA PRO A 11 21.06 -2.34 11.41
C PRO A 11 20.72 -1.14 12.31
N MET A 12 19.74 -0.32 11.96
CA MET A 12 19.35 0.82 12.81
C MET A 12 18.70 0.37 14.12
N ALA A 13 17.91 -0.71 14.09
CA ALA A 13 17.35 -1.30 15.31
C ALA A 13 18.48 -1.84 16.21
N ALA A 14 19.46 -2.56 15.65
CA ALA A 14 20.61 -3.05 16.40
C ALA A 14 21.38 -1.91 17.10
N ARG A 15 21.63 -0.81 16.38
CA ARG A 15 22.26 0.38 16.95
C ARG A 15 21.46 0.95 18.12
N ARG A 16 20.13 1.10 17.97
CA ARG A 16 19.26 1.62 19.04
C ARG A 16 19.22 0.70 20.26
N VAL A 17 19.09 -0.61 20.02
CA VAL A 17 19.12 -1.60 21.10
C VAL A 17 20.43 -1.55 21.86
N ALA A 18 21.57 -1.48 21.14
CA ALA A 18 22.88 -1.39 21.76
C ALA A 18 23.03 -0.13 22.64
N HIS A 19 22.63 1.05 22.11
CA HIS A 19 22.71 2.30 22.87
C HIS A 19 21.76 2.32 24.08
N ALA A 20 20.57 1.76 23.93
CA ALA A 20 19.58 1.73 25.02
C ALA A 20 20.00 0.79 26.17
N LEU A 21 20.63 -0.34 25.83
CA LEU A 21 21.04 -1.36 26.80
C LEU A 21 22.46 -1.15 27.33
N ASP A 22 23.21 -0.18 26.85
CA ASP A 22 24.53 0.15 27.39
C ASP A 22 24.41 1.06 28.61
N ASP A 23 25.01 0.67 29.74
CA ASP A 23 24.96 1.44 31.00
C ASP A 23 25.54 2.84 30.85
N GLY A 24 26.58 3.00 30.02
CA GLY A 24 27.19 4.30 29.70
C GLY A 24 26.52 5.00 28.52
N GLY A 25 25.58 4.37 27.82
CA GLY A 25 24.91 4.90 26.63
C GLY A 25 25.82 5.08 25.40
N ALA A 26 27.04 4.53 25.43
CA ALA A 26 28.05 4.66 24.37
C ALA A 26 28.67 3.29 24.02
N PRO A 27 27.91 2.37 23.40
CA PRO A 27 28.41 1.05 23.04
C PRO A 27 29.56 1.14 22.04
N ARG A 28 30.51 0.23 22.11
CA ARG A 28 31.60 0.14 21.17
C ARG A 28 31.13 -0.46 19.85
N GLU A 29 31.25 0.29 18.76
CA GLU A 29 31.00 -0.23 17.42
C GLU A 29 32.24 -0.97 16.89
N GLU A 30 32.05 -2.19 16.47
CA GLU A 30 33.05 -3.01 15.80
C GLU A 30 32.62 -3.41 14.41
N ARG A 31 33.57 -3.75 13.54
CA ARG A 31 33.29 -4.18 12.18
C ARG A 31 34.06 -5.46 11.82
N LYS A 32 33.29 -6.47 11.34
CA LYS A 32 33.89 -7.73 10.87
C LYS A 32 33.12 -8.20 9.63
N PHE A 33 33.84 -8.74 8.65
CA PHE A 33 33.27 -9.12 7.32
C PHE A 33 32.53 -7.98 6.62
N GLY A 34 32.89 -6.71 6.89
CA GLY A 34 32.17 -5.56 6.32
C GLY A 34 30.85 -5.21 6.99
N VAL A 35 30.46 -5.90 8.06
CA VAL A 35 29.23 -5.69 8.84
C VAL A 35 29.58 -5.08 10.18
N SER A 36 28.86 -4.01 10.59
CA SER A 36 28.98 -3.41 11.92
C SER A 36 28.13 -4.19 12.93
N TYR A 37 28.67 -4.34 14.14
CA TYR A 37 27.97 -4.83 15.32
C TYR A 37 28.40 -4.03 16.54
N PHE A 38 27.70 -4.13 17.64
CA PHE A 38 27.91 -3.31 18.83
C PHE A 38 28.18 -4.18 20.04
N ILE A 39 29.12 -3.71 20.88
CA ILE A 39 29.39 -4.30 22.20
C ILE A 39 28.91 -3.30 23.25
N SER A 40 27.88 -3.69 24.00
CA SER A 40 27.29 -2.95 25.11
C SER A 40 27.61 -3.65 26.42
N ARG A 41 27.68 -2.90 27.52
CA ARG A 41 27.83 -3.43 28.88
C ARG A 41 26.61 -3.10 29.70
N ARG A 42 26.00 -4.12 30.28
CA ARG A 42 24.83 -3.96 31.15
C ARG A 42 24.96 -4.81 32.38
N GLU A 43 24.97 -4.18 33.55
CA GLU A 43 24.95 -4.88 34.85
C GLU A 43 26.05 -5.98 34.93
N GLY A 44 27.24 -5.71 34.42
CA GLY A 44 28.37 -6.66 34.39
C GLY A 44 28.29 -7.72 33.28
N ILE A 45 27.31 -7.66 32.39
CA ILE A 45 27.15 -8.56 31.22
C ILE A 45 27.64 -7.86 29.95
N GLU A 46 28.31 -8.58 29.07
CA GLU A 46 28.67 -8.11 27.74
C GLU A 46 27.62 -8.53 26.72
N LEU A 47 27.01 -7.55 26.05
CA LEU A 47 26.00 -7.77 25.03
C LEU A 47 26.61 -7.54 23.64
N MET A 48 26.63 -8.57 22.80
CA MET A 48 27.01 -8.48 21.40
C MET A 48 25.75 -8.28 20.54
N VAL A 49 25.50 -7.04 20.12
CA VAL A 49 24.26 -6.68 19.39
C VAL A 49 24.54 -6.64 17.89
N VAL A 50 23.85 -7.49 17.14
CA VAL A 50 24.06 -7.66 15.68
C VAL A 50 22.72 -7.63 14.93
N SER A 51 22.75 -7.27 13.65
CA SER A 51 21.56 -7.28 12.79
C SER A 51 21.57 -8.41 11.78
N ALA A 52 20.40 -8.95 11.47
CA ALA A 52 20.17 -9.95 10.43
C ALA A 52 20.12 -9.38 9.00
N LEU A 53 19.74 -8.12 8.80
CA LEU A 53 19.43 -7.51 7.51
C LEU A 53 18.13 -8.09 6.87
N GLY A 54 17.16 -8.51 7.69
CA GLY A 54 15.94 -9.21 7.28
C GLY A 54 16.15 -10.74 7.22
N HIS A 55 15.37 -11.44 6.40
CA HIS A 55 15.46 -12.89 6.27
C HIS A 55 16.82 -13.34 5.69
N LEU A 56 17.56 -14.13 6.45
CA LEU A 56 18.79 -14.80 6.01
C LEU A 56 18.54 -16.22 5.47
N PHE A 57 17.31 -16.73 5.64
CA PHE A 57 16.85 -18.02 5.17
C PHE A 57 15.61 -17.86 4.28
N THR A 58 15.41 -18.78 3.36
CA THR A 58 14.28 -18.82 2.44
C THR A 58 13.87 -20.25 2.15
N VAL A 59 12.61 -20.44 1.77
CA VAL A 59 12.13 -21.74 1.35
C VAL A 59 12.63 -22.09 -0.06
N ALA A 60 13.01 -23.33 -0.27
CA ALA A 60 13.40 -23.90 -1.55
C ALA A 60 12.78 -25.29 -1.72
N GLY A 61 12.49 -25.67 -2.96
CA GLY A 61 12.03 -27.03 -3.28
C GLY A 61 13.15 -27.95 -3.70
N LYS A 62 12.91 -29.26 -3.62
CA LYS A 62 13.76 -30.32 -4.14
C LYS A 62 13.52 -30.54 -5.65
N GLY A 63 13.79 -29.57 -6.50
CA GLY A 63 13.58 -29.70 -7.94
C GLY A 63 14.52 -28.81 -8.75
N ARG A 64 14.91 -29.29 -9.94
CA ARG A 64 15.76 -28.54 -10.88
C ARG A 64 14.92 -27.88 -11.98
N GLY A 65 15.35 -26.72 -12.45
CA GLY A 65 14.75 -26.01 -13.60
C GLY A 65 13.33 -25.50 -13.34
N LEU A 66 12.47 -25.60 -14.35
CA LEU A 66 11.08 -25.14 -14.33
C LEU A 66 10.05 -26.27 -14.09
N SER A 67 10.50 -27.47 -13.65
CA SER A 67 9.56 -28.55 -13.34
C SER A 67 8.57 -28.17 -12.26
N TYR A 68 7.31 -28.61 -12.41
CA TYR A 68 6.23 -28.56 -11.43
C TYR A 68 5.30 -29.78 -11.64
N PRO A 69 4.54 -30.20 -10.62
CA PRO A 69 4.42 -29.61 -9.29
C PRO A 69 5.63 -29.92 -8.38
N ILE A 70 5.87 -29.05 -7.41
CA ILE A 70 6.85 -29.23 -6.35
C ILE A 70 6.17 -28.93 -5.02
N PHE A 71 6.11 -29.90 -4.13
CA PHE A 71 5.48 -29.79 -2.82
C PHE A 71 6.48 -29.96 -1.67
N GLU A 72 7.59 -30.66 -1.90
CA GLU A 72 8.62 -30.81 -0.91
C GLU A 72 9.44 -29.53 -0.76
N THR A 73 9.47 -29.00 0.45
CA THR A 73 10.18 -27.79 0.80
C THR A 73 11.36 -28.06 1.71
N ARG A 74 12.33 -27.16 1.71
CA ARG A 74 13.41 -27.06 2.70
C ARG A 74 13.80 -25.62 2.90
N TRP A 75 14.20 -25.28 4.12
CA TRP A 75 14.79 -24.00 4.43
C TRP A 75 16.28 -24.01 4.09
N ILE A 76 16.74 -22.99 3.36
CA ILE A 76 18.11 -22.80 2.96
C ILE A 76 18.58 -21.36 3.20
N PRO A 77 19.88 -21.12 3.42
CA PRO A 77 20.44 -19.78 3.43
C PRO A 77 20.18 -19.05 2.10
N VAL A 78 19.79 -17.79 2.17
CA VAL A 78 19.51 -16.95 0.98
C VAL A 78 20.70 -16.89 0.03
N GLN A 79 21.93 -16.98 0.56
CA GLN A 79 23.17 -16.97 -0.21
C GLN A 79 23.32 -18.14 -1.20
N GLU A 80 22.59 -19.25 -1.00
CA GLU A 80 22.56 -20.37 -1.96
C GLU A 80 21.82 -19.99 -3.25
N LYS A 81 20.88 -19.04 -3.17
CA LYS A 81 20.11 -18.55 -4.32
C LYS A 81 20.66 -17.26 -4.91
N THR A 82 21.12 -16.35 -4.07
CA THR A 82 21.53 -15.01 -4.50
C THR A 82 22.82 -14.59 -3.82
N ARG A 83 23.79 -14.13 -4.61
CA ARG A 83 25.01 -13.52 -4.06
C ARG A 83 24.65 -12.13 -3.50
N GLY A 84 24.97 -11.87 -2.22
CA GLY A 84 24.67 -10.60 -1.59
C GLY A 84 25.23 -10.45 -0.19
N ARG A 85 24.92 -9.33 0.47
CA ARG A 85 25.40 -8.98 1.82
C ARG A 85 24.87 -9.90 2.92
N ALA A 86 23.79 -10.64 2.68
CA ALA A 86 23.20 -11.57 3.64
C ALA A 86 24.22 -12.62 4.16
N SER A 87 25.11 -13.11 3.28
CA SER A 87 26.17 -14.05 3.67
C SER A 87 27.14 -13.48 4.70
N HIS A 88 27.45 -12.19 4.62
CA HIS A 88 28.36 -11.53 5.55
C HIS A 88 27.73 -11.40 6.95
N HIS A 89 26.42 -11.10 7.01
CA HIS A 89 25.68 -11.05 8.28
C HIS A 89 25.61 -12.44 8.92
N LEU A 90 25.23 -13.47 8.16
CA LEU A 90 25.15 -14.83 8.69
C LEU A 90 26.52 -15.29 9.24
N ARG A 91 27.58 -15.10 8.47
CA ARG A 91 28.96 -15.45 8.90
C ARG A 91 29.39 -14.68 10.15
N LEU A 92 29.02 -13.40 10.28
CA LEU A 92 29.29 -12.63 11.49
C LEU A 92 28.57 -13.22 12.69
N ILE A 93 27.27 -13.52 12.54
CA ILE A 93 26.45 -14.09 13.62
C ILE A 93 27.00 -15.45 14.07
N GLU A 94 27.39 -16.33 13.13
CA GLU A 94 28.02 -17.62 13.42
C GLU A 94 29.30 -17.48 14.24
N VAL A 95 30.16 -16.49 13.92
CA VAL A 95 31.40 -16.24 14.65
C VAL A 95 31.14 -15.71 16.06
N LEU A 96 30.17 -14.78 16.22
CA LEU A 96 29.80 -14.23 17.53
C LEU A 96 29.13 -15.30 18.41
N ALA A 97 28.30 -16.15 17.83
CA ALA A 97 27.60 -17.21 18.53
C ALA A 97 28.52 -18.22 19.21
N ARG A 98 29.72 -18.45 18.66
CA ARG A 98 30.72 -19.36 19.28
C ARG A 98 31.25 -18.86 20.62
N THR A 99 31.16 -17.56 20.87
CA THR A 99 31.66 -16.93 22.11
C THR A 99 30.54 -16.49 23.03
N ALA A 100 29.30 -16.72 22.65
CA ALA A 100 28.12 -16.34 23.42
C ALA A 100 27.68 -17.46 24.37
N ASP A 101 27.35 -17.09 25.59
CA ASP A 101 26.78 -17.99 26.61
C ASP A 101 25.27 -18.12 26.44
N GLU A 102 24.60 -17.00 26.08
CA GLU A 102 23.15 -16.93 25.89
C GLU A 102 22.79 -16.19 24.60
N PHE A 103 21.53 -16.36 24.18
CA PHE A 103 20.98 -15.81 22.94
C PHE A 103 19.65 -15.11 23.22
N VAL A 104 19.48 -13.92 22.62
CA VAL A 104 18.24 -13.14 22.76
C VAL A 104 17.82 -12.60 21.41
N SER A 105 16.58 -12.83 21.02
CA SER A 105 15.95 -12.19 19.88
C SER A 105 15.44 -10.81 20.27
N ALA A 106 15.91 -9.79 19.57
CA ALA A 106 15.40 -8.42 19.60
C ALA A 106 14.95 -7.97 18.20
N CYS A 107 14.41 -8.91 17.39
CA CYS A 107 13.74 -8.59 16.14
C CYS A 107 12.36 -7.98 16.41
N ASP A 108 11.75 -7.34 15.40
CA ASP A 108 10.41 -6.78 15.52
C ASP A 108 9.42 -7.85 16.04
N TYR A 109 8.46 -7.45 16.91
CA TYR A 109 7.55 -8.41 17.55
C TYR A 109 6.37 -8.73 16.65
N ASP A 110 6.66 -9.37 15.52
CA ASP A 110 5.68 -9.92 14.60
C ASP A 110 6.11 -11.32 14.11
N ILE A 111 5.28 -11.93 13.26
CA ILE A 111 5.51 -13.27 12.70
C ILE A 111 6.85 -13.31 11.94
N GLU A 112 7.16 -12.27 11.17
CA GLU A 112 8.38 -12.23 10.34
C GLU A 112 9.63 -12.09 11.21
N GLY A 113 9.65 -11.15 12.17
CA GLY A 113 10.77 -10.96 13.08
C GLY A 113 11.03 -12.18 13.98
N SER A 114 9.96 -12.85 14.41
CA SER A 114 10.07 -14.10 15.19
C SER A 114 10.69 -15.22 14.36
N LEU A 115 10.26 -15.36 13.09
CA LEU A 115 10.80 -16.35 12.16
C LEU A 115 12.24 -16.07 11.74
N ILE A 116 12.61 -14.79 11.54
CA ILE A 116 13.99 -14.39 11.23
C ILE A 116 14.94 -14.87 12.31
N ALA A 117 14.64 -14.53 13.58
CA ALA A 117 15.50 -14.92 14.70
C ALA A 117 15.57 -16.44 14.87
N TYR A 118 14.43 -17.13 14.79
CA TYR A 118 14.39 -18.58 14.91
C TYR A 118 15.23 -19.29 13.84
N ASN A 119 15.07 -18.94 12.57
CA ASN A 119 15.80 -19.58 11.49
C ASN A 119 17.33 -19.39 11.62
N ILE A 120 17.77 -18.23 12.09
CA ILE A 120 19.18 -17.98 12.36
C ILE A 120 19.66 -18.84 13.51
N LEU A 121 18.95 -18.81 14.64
CA LEU A 121 19.35 -19.55 15.83
C LEU A 121 19.29 -21.07 15.62
N ALA A 122 18.25 -21.58 14.94
CA ALA A 122 18.13 -23.00 14.61
C ALA A 122 19.20 -23.51 13.65
N HIS A 123 19.82 -22.62 12.86
CA HIS A 123 20.94 -22.97 11.99
C HIS A 123 22.27 -23.08 12.76
N ILE A 124 22.46 -22.24 13.79
CA ILE A 124 23.77 -22.12 14.49
C ILE A 124 23.83 -22.86 15.83
N LEU A 125 22.66 -23.22 16.41
CA LEU A 125 22.58 -23.81 17.74
C LEU A 125 22.05 -25.25 17.69
N PRO A 126 22.53 -26.12 18.58
CA PRO A 126 21.87 -27.39 18.86
C PRO A 126 20.50 -27.16 19.53
N ALA A 127 19.61 -28.13 19.42
CA ALA A 127 18.22 -28.01 19.86
C ALA A 127 18.08 -27.66 21.36
N GLU A 128 18.97 -28.18 22.20
CA GLU A 128 18.98 -27.91 23.64
C GLU A 128 19.20 -26.42 23.92
N ARG A 129 20.20 -25.81 23.29
CA ARG A 129 20.52 -24.37 23.49
C ARG A 129 19.50 -23.45 22.81
N LEU A 130 18.85 -23.90 21.74
CA LEU A 130 17.81 -23.14 21.07
C LEU A 130 16.56 -22.93 21.98
N ARG A 131 16.25 -23.89 22.85
CA ARG A 131 15.12 -23.79 23.79
C ARG A 131 15.32 -22.69 24.82
N ASP A 132 16.56 -22.38 25.17
CA ASP A 132 16.93 -21.37 26.17
C ASP A 132 17.13 -19.97 25.55
N ALA A 133 16.86 -19.80 24.26
CA ALA A 133 16.95 -18.50 23.60
C ALA A 133 15.80 -17.58 24.03
N GLY A 134 16.13 -16.40 24.58
CA GLY A 134 15.17 -15.44 25.06
C GLY A 134 14.58 -14.54 23.98
N ARG A 135 13.49 -13.82 24.33
CA ARG A 135 12.81 -12.91 23.43
C ARG A 135 12.47 -11.58 24.10
N MET A 136 12.93 -10.47 23.53
CA MET A 136 12.50 -9.11 23.86
C MET A 136 11.20 -8.77 23.09
N ARG A 137 10.24 -8.14 23.77
CA ARG A 137 8.97 -7.68 23.18
C ARG A 137 8.87 -6.18 23.35
N PHE A 138 8.83 -5.44 22.25
CA PHE A 138 8.73 -3.99 22.26
C PHE A 138 7.89 -3.49 21.07
N SER A 139 7.20 -2.38 21.28
CA SER A 139 6.40 -1.70 20.25
C SER A 139 7.00 -0.34 19.86
N SER A 140 8.11 0.08 20.48
CA SER A 140 8.87 1.26 20.07
C SER A 140 10.37 1.06 20.31
N LEU A 141 11.19 1.85 19.63
CA LEU A 141 12.65 1.82 19.76
C LEU A 141 13.16 2.97 20.66
N THR A 142 12.35 3.45 21.59
CA THR A 142 12.79 4.38 22.63
C THR A 142 13.65 3.66 23.67
N LYS A 143 14.50 4.41 24.38
CA LYS A 143 15.37 3.83 25.41
C LYS A 143 14.57 3.12 26.49
N GLU A 144 13.52 3.75 26.97
CA GLU A 144 12.64 3.28 28.03
C GLU A 144 11.98 1.96 27.65
N ALA A 145 11.38 1.89 26.46
CA ALA A 145 10.73 0.68 25.96
C ALA A 145 11.72 -0.47 25.75
N LEU A 146 12.93 -0.20 25.28
CA LEU A 146 13.95 -1.22 25.07
C LEU A 146 14.54 -1.74 26.39
N VAL A 147 14.74 -0.85 27.38
CA VAL A 147 15.19 -1.25 28.73
C VAL A 147 14.13 -2.11 29.41
N GLU A 148 12.86 -1.73 29.31
CA GLU A 148 11.78 -2.51 29.88
C GLU A 148 11.62 -3.86 29.18
N ALA A 149 11.70 -3.89 27.85
CA ALA A 149 11.69 -5.14 27.07
C ALA A 149 12.87 -6.09 27.41
N TRP A 150 14.01 -5.53 27.81
CA TRP A 150 15.15 -6.31 28.28
C TRP A 150 14.87 -6.94 29.67
N ARG A 151 14.28 -6.17 30.58
CA ARG A 151 13.93 -6.63 31.93
C ARG A 151 12.86 -7.73 31.92
N THR A 152 11.84 -7.54 31.07
CA THR A 152 10.67 -8.42 30.97
C THR A 152 10.80 -9.47 29.87
N ARG A 153 12.01 -9.64 29.30
CA ARG A 153 12.22 -10.62 28.23
C ARG A 153 11.84 -12.02 28.66
N SER A 154 11.20 -12.77 27.79
CA SER A 154 10.92 -14.17 28.01
C SER A 154 12.21 -15.00 27.94
N SER A 155 12.25 -16.10 28.67
CA SER A 155 13.33 -17.10 28.61
C SER A 155 13.25 -18.00 27.38
N THR A 156 12.18 -17.93 26.60
CA THR A 156 11.95 -18.74 25.41
C THR A 156 11.50 -17.88 24.24
N LEU A 157 11.71 -18.38 23.00
CA LEU A 157 11.14 -17.80 21.80
C LEU A 157 9.63 -18.02 21.75
N ASP A 158 8.94 -17.24 20.91
CA ASP A 158 7.49 -17.34 20.69
C ASP A 158 7.20 -18.40 19.62
N TYR A 159 7.21 -19.67 20.03
CA TYR A 159 7.05 -20.80 19.11
C TYR A 159 5.74 -20.80 18.33
N PRO A 160 4.56 -20.48 18.89
CA PRO A 160 3.32 -20.40 18.13
C PRO A 160 3.41 -19.43 16.95
N MET A 161 3.97 -18.24 17.18
CA MET A 161 4.17 -17.22 16.15
C MET A 161 5.19 -17.68 15.09
N ILE A 162 6.28 -18.35 15.52
CA ILE A 162 7.30 -18.92 14.64
C ILE A 162 6.71 -20.00 13.73
N MET A 163 5.93 -20.91 14.27
CA MET A 163 5.35 -22.02 13.53
C MET A 163 4.32 -21.55 12.52
N ALA A 164 3.51 -20.55 12.86
CA ALA A 164 2.61 -19.90 11.92
C ALA A 164 3.39 -19.20 10.79
N GLY A 165 4.51 -18.54 11.11
CA GLY A 165 5.40 -17.94 10.11
C GLY A 165 6.01 -18.97 9.18
N LYS A 166 6.50 -20.09 9.70
CA LYS A 166 7.03 -21.20 8.86
C LYS A 166 5.98 -21.71 7.89
N ALA A 167 4.80 -22.10 8.40
CA ALA A 167 3.71 -22.60 7.57
C ALA A 167 3.30 -21.59 6.49
N ARG A 168 3.18 -20.30 6.86
CA ARG A 168 2.88 -19.22 5.92
C ARG A 168 3.90 -19.16 4.78
N HIS A 169 5.18 -19.11 5.09
CA HIS A 169 6.23 -19.05 4.08
C HIS A 169 6.25 -20.28 3.18
N GLU A 170 6.01 -21.47 3.72
CA GLU A 170 5.95 -22.71 2.96
C GLU A 170 4.73 -22.75 2.05
N VAL A 171 3.54 -22.44 2.54
CA VAL A 171 2.31 -22.36 1.74
C VAL A 171 2.45 -21.30 0.64
N ASP A 172 2.88 -20.07 0.97
CA ASP A 172 3.04 -18.99 0.01
C ASP A 172 4.08 -19.36 -1.06
N TRP A 173 5.16 -20.06 -0.68
CA TRP A 173 6.17 -20.54 -1.61
C TRP A 173 5.61 -21.65 -2.53
N ILE A 174 4.89 -22.63 -1.98
CA ILE A 174 4.29 -23.76 -2.74
C ILE A 174 3.32 -23.20 -3.78
N PHE A 175 2.39 -22.34 -3.40
CA PHE A 175 1.47 -21.70 -4.34
C PHE A 175 2.21 -20.87 -5.38
N GLY A 176 3.08 -19.98 -4.92
CA GLY A 176 3.82 -19.04 -5.78
C GLY A 176 4.69 -19.73 -6.80
N ILE A 177 5.47 -20.76 -6.41
CA ILE A 177 6.38 -21.44 -7.31
C ILE A 177 5.65 -22.29 -8.35
N ASN A 178 4.63 -23.05 -7.93
CA ASN A 178 3.91 -23.95 -8.80
C ASN A 178 3.08 -23.20 -9.83
N LEU A 179 2.27 -22.23 -9.41
CA LEU A 179 1.47 -21.42 -10.32
C LEU A 179 2.33 -20.59 -11.27
N SER A 180 3.42 -19.98 -10.76
CA SER A 180 4.33 -19.20 -11.59
C SER A 180 5.03 -20.07 -12.63
N ARG A 181 5.48 -21.28 -12.26
CA ARG A 181 6.09 -22.23 -13.19
C ARG A 181 5.10 -22.75 -14.22
N ALA A 182 3.86 -23.02 -13.82
CA ALA A 182 2.80 -23.40 -14.75
C ALA A 182 2.63 -22.34 -15.85
N LEU A 183 2.48 -21.07 -15.48
CA LEU A 183 2.36 -19.97 -16.44
C LEU A 183 3.63 -19.79 -17.30
N MET A 184 4.82 -19.88 -16.70
CA MET A 184 6.09 -19.77 -17.43
C MET A 184 6.30 -20.92 -18.43
N ASN A 185 5.95 -22.15 -18.05
CA ASN A 185 6.03 -23.32 -18.94
C ASN A 185 5.02 -23.24 -20.07
N SER A 186 3.79 -22.80 -19.76
CA SER A 186 2.76 -22.56 -20.78
C SER A 186 3.26 -21.59 -21.86
N VAL A 187 3.80 -20.46 -21.47
CA VAL A 187 4.38 -19.47 -22.41
C VAL A 187 5.56 -20.05 -23.17
N LYS A 188 6.47 -20.77 -22.50
CA LYS A 188 7.63 -21.41 -23.13
C LYS A 188 7.20 -22.46 -24.15
N ARG A 189 6.19 -23.28 -23.85
CA ARG A 189 5.65 -24.31 -24.75
C ARG A 189 5.04 -23.70 -26.01
N ALA A 190 4.31 -22.59 -25.86
CA ALA A 190 3.66 -21.90 -26.97
C ALA A 190 4.60 -21.07 -27.84
N THR A 191 5.67 -20.51 -27.27
CA THR A 191 6.53 -19.51 -27.97
C THR A 191 7.98 -19.95 -28.14
N GLY A 192 8.43 -21.01 -27.49
CA GLY A 192 9.84 -21.39 -27.40
C GLY A 192 10.68 -20.47 -26.51
N SER A 193 10.13 -19.37 -26.01
CA SER A 193 10.85 -18.34 -25.28
C SER A 193 10.48 -18.31 -23.80
N HIS A 194 11.48 -18.10 -22.94
CA HIS A 194 11.24 -17.96 -21.51
C HIS A 194 10.83 -16.54 -21.14
N ARG A 195 9.73 -16.40 -20.39
CA ARG A 195 9.31 -15.14 -19.79
C ARG A 195 9.06 -15.31 -18.29
N SER A 196 9.66 -14.45 -17.48
CA SER A 196 9.42 -14.46 -16.05
C SER A 196 8.02 -13.94 -15.74
N MET A 197 7.22 -14.78 -15.10
CA MET A 197 5.86 -14.49 -14.63
C MET A 197 5.75 -14.92 -13.17
N SER A 198 4.90 -14.26 -12.41
CA SER A 198 4.59 -14.70 -11.06
C SER A 198 3.14 -14.45 -10.73
N ILE A 199 2.57 -15.41 -10.05
CA ILE A 199 1.25 -15.32 -9.43
C ILE A 199 1.32 -16.12 -8.13
N GLY A 200 0.52 -15.75 -7.16
CA GLY A 200 0.47 -16.39 -5.86
C GLY A 200 -0.91 -16.30 -5.24
N ARG A 201 -1.07 -16.96 -4.12
CA ARG A 201 -2.31 -17.16 -3.38
C ARG A 201 -3.11 -15.85 -3.16
N VAL A 202 -2.46 -14.75 -2.81
CA VAL A 202 -3.13 -13.45 -2.58
C VAL A 202 -3.15 -12.59 -3.85
N GLN A 203 -2.18 -12.74 -4.75
CA GLN A 203 -2.12 -12.00 -6.02
C GLN A 203 -3.29 -12.35 -6.95
N GLY A 204 -3.69 -13.62 -6.99
CA GLY A 204 -4.80 -14.11 -7.81
C GLY A 204 -6.12 -13.39 -7.51
N PRO A 205 -6.66 -13.49 -6.29
CA PRO A 205 -7.90 -12.82 -5.91
C PRO A 205 -7.82 -11.30 -6.07
N THR A 206 -6.67 -10.68 -5.72
CA THR A 206 -6.49 -9.23 -5.89
C THR A 206 -6.59 -8.82 -7.36
N LEU A 207 -6.03 -9.60 -8.28
CA LEU A 207 -6.13 -9.36 -9.71
C LEU A 207 -7.56 -9.57 -10.22
N ASN A 208 -8.26 -10.57 -9.67
CA ASN A 208 -9.66 -10.86 -10.01
C ASN A 208 -10.61 -9.73 -9.59
N PHE A 209 -10.41 -9.09 -8.46
CA PHE A 209 -11.20 -7.91 -8.09
C PHE A 209 -11.13 -6.79 -9.14
N VAL A 210 -9.94 -6.58 -9.71
CA VAL A 210 -9.77 -5.59 -10.77
C VAL A 210 -10.49 -6.05 -12.05
N ARG A 211 -10.45 -7.36 -12.37
CA ARG A 211 -11.18 -7.94 -13.50
C ARG A 211 -12.69 -7.77 -13.36
N GLU A 212 -13.24 -8.13 -12.22
CA GLU A 212 -14.67 -8.00 -11.94
C GLU A 212 -15.13 -6.55 -12.10
N ARG A 213 -14.36 -5.59 -11.57
CA ARG A 213 -14.64 -4.16 -11.74
C ARG A 213 -14.57 -3.72 -13.20
N GLU A 214 -13.64 -4.22 -14.00
CA GLU A 214 -13.58 -3.93 -15.44
C GLU A 214 -14.77 -4.55 -16.19
N VAL A 215 -15.23 -5.74 -15.77
CA VAL A 215 -16.46 -6.36 -16.34
C VAL A 215 -17.66 -5.51 -15.98
N GLU A 216 -17.86 -5.14 -14.71
CA GLU A 216 -18.94 -4.24 -14.30
C GLU A 216 -18.99 -2.94 -15.12
N ILE A 217 -17.82 -2.33 -15.37
CA ILE A 217 -17.71 -1.09 -16.14
C ILE A 217 -18.06 -1.32 -17.61
N ARG A 218 -17.57 -2.42 -18.21
CA ARG A 218 -17.79 -2.73 -19.64
C ARG A 218 -19.21 -3.17 -19.94
N THR A 219 -19.86 -3.85 -19.01
CA THR A 219 -21.24 -4.33 -19.16
C THR A 219 -22.28 -3.31 -18.70
N PHE A 220 -21.82 -2.20 -18.11
CA PHE A 220 -22.70 -1.17 -17.62
C PHE A 220 -23.43 -0.48 -18.77
N VAL A 221 -24.75 -0.45 -18.68
CA VAL A 221 -25.62 0.27 -19.63
C VAL A 221 -26.02 1.62 -19.04
N PRO A 222 -25.49 2.75 -19.56
CA PRO A 222 -25.89 4.07 -19.10
C PRO A 222 -27.38 4.30 -19.32
N THR A 223 -28.11 4.54 -18.26
CA THR A 223 -29.55 4.82 -18.31
C THR A 223 -29.76 6.33 -18.16
N PRO A 224 -30.51 6.98 -19.08
CA PRO A 224 -30.80 8.39 -18.94
C PRO A 224 -31.79 8.62 -17.81
N PHE A 225 -31.65 9.75 -17.14
CA PHE A 225 -32.58 10.27 -16.17
C PHE A 225 -32.50 11.80 -16.17
N TRP A 226 -33.50 12.46 -15.58
CA TRP A 226 -33.51 13.90 -15.43
C TRP A 226 -33.31 14.26 -13.97
N SER A 227 -32.47 15.27 -13.71
CA SER A 227 -32.33 15.91 -12.40
C SER A 227 -32.81 17.34 -12.50
N LEU A 228 -33.50 17.77 -11.46
CA LEU A 228 -33.91 19.18 -11.35
C LEU A 228 -32.72 19.94 -10.70
N GLU A 229 -32.13 20.86 -11.45
CA GLU A 229 -31.19 21.81 -10.90
C GLU A 229 -31.95 23.05 -10.39
N ALA A 230 -32.14 23.09 -9.09
CA ALA A 230 -32.89 24.15 -8.43
C ALA A 230 -31.97 25.02 -7.57
N TYR A 231 -32.13 26.32 -7.64
CA TYR A 231 -31.35 27.29 -6.90
C TYR A 231 -32.24 28.43 -6.34
N ALA A 232 -31.91 28.81 -5.10
CA ALA A 232 -32.50 30.00 -4.47
C ALA A 232 -31.39 31.05 -4.28
N GLU A 233 -31.72 32.32 -4.42
CA GLU A 233 -30.84 33.43 -4.06
C GLU A 233 -31.28 34.01 -2.72
N LEU A 234 -30.43 33.91 -1.69
CA LEU A 234 -30.69 34.41 -0.36
C LEU A 234 -29.54 35.32 0.06
N ASN A 235 -29.84 36.57 0.40
CA ASN A 235 -28.85 37.56 0.77
C ASN A 235 -27.71 37.75 -0.24
N GLY A 236 -28.00 37.68 -1.56
CA GLY A 236 -27.04 37.80 -2.63
C GLY A 236 -26.15 36.58 -2.84
N LYS A 237 -26.40 35.48 -2.13
CA LYS A 237 -25.69 34.21 -2.31
C LYS A 237 -26.64 33.15 -2.88
N ARG A 238 -26.14 32.40 -3.87
CA ARG A 238 -26.86 31.32 -4.54
C ARG A 238 -26.69 30.01 -3.78
N TYR A 239 -27.82 29.38 -3.40
CA TYR A 239 -27.89 28.10 -2.70
C TYR A 239 -28.55 27.07 -3.59
N ARG A 240 -28.04 25.86 -3.56
CA ARG A 240 -28.62 24.71 -4.29
C ARG A 240 -29.75 24.09 -3.49
N LEU A 241 -30.84 23.78 -4.18
CA LEU A 241 -31.98 23.03 -3.65
C LEU A 241 -31.95 21.62 -4.20
N GLU A 242 -32.31 20.64 -3.38
CA GLU A 242 -32.40 19.22 -3.77
C GLU A 242 -33.84 18.78 -3.85
N TYR A 243 -34.24 18.30 -5.01
CA TYR A 243 -35.62 17.79 -5.19
C TYR A 243 -35.86 16.57 -4.32
N GLU A 244 -36.97 16.55 -3.56
CA GLU A 244 -37.31 15.46 -2.63
C GLU A 244 -37.89 14.22 -3.37
N GLY A 245 -38.42 14.39 -4.56
CA GLY A 245 -39.11 13.32 -5.30
C GLY A 245 -38.17 12.23 -5.82
N PRO A 246 -38.72 11.15 -6.34
CA PRO A 246 -37.99 10.05 -6.91
C PRO A 246 -37.19 10.49 -8.15
N ARG A 247 -36.22 9.63 -8.56
CA ARG A 247 -35.49 9.87 -9.79
C ARG A 247 -36.43 9.94 -10.99
N ILE A 248 -36.44 11.06 -11.71
CA ILE A 248 -37.32 11.29 -12.85
C ILE A 248 -36.71 10.58 -14.08
N VAL A 249 -37.48 9.67 -14.67
CA VAL A 249 -37.07 8.93 -15.87
C VAL A 249 -37.75 9.44 -17.14
N ASN A 250 -38.81 10.24 -16.99
CA ASN A 250 -39.56 10.80 -18.10
C ASN A 250 -39.21 12.29 -18.28
N GLU A 251 -38.83 12.67 -19.50
CA GLU A 251 -38.46 14.04 -19.86
C GLU A 251 -39.65 15.00 -19.67
N ARG A 252 -40.84 14.59 -20.12
CA ARG A 252 -42.06 15.42 -20.05
C ARG A 252 -42.38 15.77 -18.59
N GLU A 253 -42.27 14.80 -17.68
CA GLU A 253 -42.45 15.01 -16.24
C GLU A 253 -41.45 16.02 -15.70
N ALA A 254 -40.15 15.86 -16.05
CA ALA A 254 -39.09 16.75 -15.60
C ALA A 254 -39.29 18.21 -16.10
N LEU A 255 -39.66 18.37 -17.35
CA LEU A 255 -39.99 19.66 -17.95
C LEU A 255 -41.25 20.29 -17.34
N GLU A 256 -42.29 19.50 -17.07
CA GLU A 256 -43.49 19.97 -16.40
C GLU A 256 -43.18 20.49 -14.99
N ILE A 257 -42.43 19.73 -14.18
CA ILE A 257 -42.02 20.17 -12.83
C ILE A 257 -41.18 21.44 -12.93
N ALA A 258 -40.16 21.46 -13.80
CA ALA A 258 -39.34 22.64 -13.99
C ALA A 258 -40.14 23.87 -14.38
N SER A 259 -41.05 23.74 -15.36
CA SER A 259 -41.91 24.86 -15.82
C SER A 259 -42.85 25.40 -14.74
N LYS A 260 -43.34 24.53 -13.85
CA LYS A 260 -44.20 24.96 -12.72
C LYS A 260 -43.44 25.64 -11.60
N CYS A 261 -42.14 25.33 -11.46
CA CYS A 261 -41.32 25.82 -10.37
C CYS A 261 -40.42 27.00 -10.76
N ASP A 262 -40.00 27.11 -12.05
CA ASP A 262 -39.00 28.11 -12.47
C ASP A 262 -39.57 29.54 -12.38
N GLY A 263 -38.81 30.39 -11.70
CA GLY A 263 -39.19 31.80 -11.39
C GLY A 263 -40.27 31.94 -10.32
N GLY A 264 -40.78 30.82 -9.78
CA GLY A 264 -41.77 30.80 -8.72
C GLY A 264 -41.21 31.14 -7.34
N ASP A 265 -42.13 31.55 -6.44
CA ASP A 265 -41.80 31.73 -5.04
C ASP A 265 -41.90 30.40 -4.29
N GLY A 266 -40.96 30.14 -3.40
CA GLY A 266 -40.97 28.98 -2.53
C GLY A 266 -41.39 29.32 -1.10
N TYR A 267 -42.16 28.43 -0.49
CA TYR A 267 -42.65 28.57 0.89
C TYR A 267 -41.95 27.57 1.79
N VAL A 268 -41.35 28.02 2.88
CA VAL A 268 -40.71 27.17 3.88
C VAL A 268 -41.80 26.40 4.63
N LYS A 269 -42.01 25.13 4.24
CA LYS A 269 -43.08 24.26 4.78
C LYS A 269 -42.67 23.57 6.07
N MET A 270 -41.37 23.19 6.16
CA MET A 270 -40.74 22.61 7.36
C MET A 270 -39.36 23.21 7.53
N LEU A 271 -38.98 23.40 8.76
CA LEU A 271 -37.62 23.83 9.12
C LEU A 271 -37.17 23.01 10.32
N SER A 272 -36.14 22.24 10.16
CA SER A 272 -35.44 21.53 11.25
C SER A 272 -34.03 22.01 11.39
N SER A 273 -33.55 22.07 12.63
CA SER A 273 -32.17 22.36 12.95
C SER A 273 -31.73 21.42 14.05
N GLU A 274 -30.82 20.50 13.70
CA GLU A 274 -30.34 19.47 14.60
C GLU A 274 -28.86 19.64 14.91
N SER A 275 -28.50 19.51 16.18
CA SER A 275 -27.10 19.48 16.59
C SER A 275 -26.56 18.06 16.45
N ARG A 276 -25.61 17.89 15.52
CA ARG A 276 -24.91 16.62 15.31
C ARG A 276 -23.57 16.61 16.01
N THR A 277 -23.40 15.66 16.91
CA THR A 277 -22.10 15.44 17.59
C THR A 277 -21.23 14.54 16.73
N VAL A 278 -20.03 15.03 16.40
CA VAL A 278 -19.01 14.28 15.66
C VAL A 278 -17.88 13.91 16.61
N LEU A 279 -17.81 12.62 16.95
CA LEU A 279 -16.81 12.12 17.88
C LEU A 279 -15.39 12.18 17.28
N PRO A 280 -14.34 12.32 18.13
CA PRO A 280 -12.95 12.25 17.71
C PRO A 280 -12.67 10.94 16.94
N PRO A 281 -11.79 10.96 15.95
CA PRO A 281 -11.37 9.75 15.28
C PRO A 281 -10.42 8.92 16.17
N PRO A 282 -10.42 7.58 16.11
CA PRO A 282 -9.46 6.76 16.83
C PRO A 282 -8.04 6.94 16.29
N PRO A 283 -7.00 6.58 17.03
CA PRO A 283 -5.62 6.49 16.53
C PRO A 283 -5.51 5.59 15.30
N PHE A 284 -4.45 5.74 14.52
CA PHE A 284 -4.27 5.00 13.29
C PHE A 284 -3.90 3.53 13.51
N SER A 285 -4.60 2.62 12.83
CA SER A 285 -4.03 1.36 12.37
C SER A 285 -3.19 1.59 11.10
N LEU A 286 -2.45 0.60 10.62
CA LEU A 286 -1.70 0.73 9.37
C LEU A 286 -2.64 0.98 8.18
N GLY A 287 -3.76 0.25 8.08
CA GLY A 287 -4.71 0.42 6.99
C GLY A 287 -5.28 1.84 6.96
N ASP A 288 -5.72 2.36 8.11
CA ASP A 288 -6.24 3.73 8.20
C ASP A 288 -5.19 4.77 7.83
N LEU A 289 -3.93 4.58 8.29
CA LEU A 289 -2.83 5.48 7.95
C LEU A 289 -2.54 5.48 6.44
N GLN A 290 -2.58 4.30 5.80
CA GLN A 290 -2.35 4.17 4.35
C GLN A 290 -3.46 4.84 3.54
N LEU A 291 -4.72 4.69 3.94
CA LEU A 291 -5.86 5.34 3.31
C LEU A 291 -5.80 6.86 3.45
N GLU A 292 -5.53 7.34 4.67
CA GLU A 292 -5.51 8.76 4.95
C GLU A 292 -4.29 9.46 4.34
N ALA A 293 -3.11 8.83 4.36
CA ALA A 293 -1.92 9.34 3.68
C ALA A 293 -2.09 9.36 2.16
N HIS A 294 -2.83 8.40 1.59
CA HIS A 294 -3.16 8.42 0.16
C HIS A 294 -4.05 9.62 -0.17
N ARG A 295 -5.10 9.85 0.62
CA ARG A 295 -6.06 10.93 0.44
C ARG A 295 -5.46 12.32 0.61
N LEU A 296 -4.66 12.54 1.69
CA LEU A 296 -4.16 13.86 2.07
C LEU A 296 -2.80 14.20 1.49
N LEU A 297 -1.93 13.18 1.33
CA LEU A 297 -0.53 13.38 0.92
C LEU A 297 -0.23 12.81 -0.45
N GLY A 298 -1.18 12.11 -1.09
CA GLY A 298 -0.98 11.44 -2.37
C GLY A 298 0.06 10.31 -2.30
N TYR A 299 0.26 9.69 -1.12
CA TYR A 299 1.21 8.59 -0.99
C TYR A 299 0.54 7.26 -1.34
N SER A 300 1.24 6.41 -2.08
CA SER A 300 0.77 5.04 -2.24
C SER A 300 0.85 4.27 -0.92
N PRO A 301 0.00 3.24 -0.70
CA PRO A 301 0.05 2.43 0.52
C PRO A 301 1.43 1.85 0.83
N ALA A 302 2.15 1.34 -0.18
CA ALA A 302 3.51 0.83 -0.02
C ALA A 302 4.52 1.92 0.37
N LYS A 303 4.40 3.12 -0.22
CA LYS A 303 5.23 4.28 0.14
C LYS A 303 4.96 4.73 1.57
N THR A 304 3.70 4.75 2.00
CA THR A 304 3.30 5.09 3.37
C THR A 304 3.93 4.14 4.37
N LEU A 305 3.83 2.83 4.14
CA LEU A 305 4.46 1.82 5.00
C LEU A 305 5.98 2.03 5.09
N LYS A 306 6.65 2.21 3.97
CA LYS A 306 8.10 2.43 3.94
C LYS A 306 8.54 3.68 4.71
N ILE A 307 7.75 4.76 4.65
CA ILE A 307 8.04 5.99 5.41
C ILE A 307 7.76 5.76 6.90
N ALA A 308 6.66 5.08 7.25
CA ALA A 308 6.33 4.75 8.63
C ALA A 308 7.41 3.86 9.28
N GLU A 309 7.93 2.85 8.57
CA GLU A 309 9.07 2.04 9.02
C GLU A 309 10.32 2.89 9.24
N SER A 310 10.59 3.87 8.37
CA SER A 310 11.70 4.80 8.57
C SER A 310 11.54 5.64 9.84
N LEU A 311 10.31 6.12 10.12
CA LEU A 311 10.02 6.88 11.34
C LEU A 311 10.12 6.00 12.60
N TYR A 312 9.66 4.76 12.54
CA TYR A 312 9.83 3.77 13.61
C TYR A 312 11.30 3.51 13.92
N LEU A 313 12.12 3.25 12.89
CA LEU A 313 13.58 3.03 13.07
C LEU A 313 14.29 4.25 13.66
N LYS A 314 13.74 5.43 13.50
CA LYS A 314 14.18 6.67 14.16
C LYS A 314 13.62 6.84 15.57
N ALA A 315 12.81 5.89 16.06
CA ALA A 315 12.09 5.92 17.32
C ALA A 315 11.14 7.13 17.47
N LEU A 316 10.59 7.63 16.37
CA LEU A 316 9.66 8.77 16.37
C LEU A 316 8.20 8.33 16.49
N ILE A 317 7.91 7.11 16.08
CA ILE A 317 6.57 6.50 16.20
C ILE A 317 6.69 5.06 16.73
N SER A 318 5.58 4.50 17.21
CA SER A 318 5.43 3.09 17.53
C SER A 318 5.52 2.21 16.27
N TYR A 319 5.59 0.89 16.46
CA TYR A 319 5.66 -0.08 15.37
C TYR A 319 4.48 0.05 14.42
N PRO A 320 4.70 0.29 13.12
CA PRO A 320 3.63 0.68 12.22
C PRO A 320 2.78 -0.48 11.69
N ARG A 321 3.26 -1.74 11.78
CA ARG A 321 2.51 -2.90 11.27
C ARG A 321 1.53 -3.42 12.31
N THR A 322 0.54 -2.60 12.64
CA THR A 322 -0.52 -2.91 13.60
C THR A 322 -1.91 -2.75 13.00
N SER A 323 -2.84 -3.60 13.41
CA SER A 323 -4.27 -3.44 13.12
C SER A 323 -5.01 -2.69 14.22
N SER A 324 -4.36 -2.47 15.39
CA SER A 324 -4.97 -1.82 16.53
C SER A 324 -5.34 -0.36 16.28
N GLN A 325 -6.45 0.04 16.86
CA GLN A 325 -6.91 1.41 17.03
C GLN A 325 -6.97 1.79 18.51
N ARG A 326 -6.26 1.04 19.38
CA ARG A 326 -6.25 1.20 20.82
C ARG A 326 -4.87 1.55 21.34
N ILE A 327 -4.83 2.32 22.43
CA ILE A 327 -3.60 2.67 23.14
C ILE A 327 -3.75 2.19 24.58
N PRO A 328 -2.98 1.18 25.01
CA PRO A 328 -3.10 0.62 26.34
C PRO A 328 -2.71 1.64 27.42
N PRO A 329 -3.26 1.51 28.65
CA PRO A 329 -2.98 2.43 29.76
C PRO A 329 -1.50 2.49 30.19
N SER A 330 -0.71 1.49 29.82
CA SER A 330 0.74 1.46 30.08
C SER A 330 1.54 2.52 29.31
N ILE A 331 0.94 3.13 28.29
CA ILE A 331 1.56 4.22 27.50
C ILE A 331 1.22 5.56 28.16
N ASP A 332 2.26 6.29 28.60
CA ASP A 332 2.10 7.61 29.19
C ASP A 332 1.81 8.68 28.13
N LEU A 333 0.52 9.03 28.03
CA LEU A 333 0.06 10.08 27.10
C LEU A 333 0.63 11.46 27.42
N ARG A 334 0.87 11.76 28.74
CA ARG A 334 1.40 13.06 29.16
C ARG A 334 2.86 13.22 28.78
N GLU A 335 3.65 12.17 28.93
CA GLU A 335 5.05 12.14 28.50
C GLU A 335 5.15 12.39 26.99
N ILE A 336 4.35 11.69 26.18
CA ILE A 336 4.31 11.87 24.71
C ILE A 336 3.94 13.32 24.34
N LEU A 337 2.87 13.86 24.92
CA LEU A 337 2.44 15.23 24.68
C LEU A 337 3.49 16.25 25.15
N GLY A 338 4.17 15.98 26.28
CA GLY A 338 5.28 16.79 26.77
C GLY A 338 6.43 16.90 25.78
N GLY A 339 6.78 15.78 25.14
CA GLY A 339 7.77 15.75 24.05
C GLY A 339 7.29 16.51 22.81
N LEU A 340 6.04 16.30 22.39
CA LEU A 340 5.47 16.99 21.22
C LEU A 340 5.35 18.52 21.43
N ARG A 341 5.18 18.98 22.67
CA ARG A 341 5.13 20.43 23.02
C ARG A 341 6.39 21.17 22.60
N LEU A 342 7.52 20.49 22.50
CA LEU A 342 8.78 21.11 22.04
C LEU A 342 8.73 21.48 20.56
N ILE A 343 7.80 20.94 19.79
CA ILE A 343 7.59 21.26 18.39
C ILE A 343 6.66 22.47 18.29
N LYS A 344 7.17 23.60 17.78
CA LYS A 344 6.43 24.88 17.70
C LYS A 344 5.01 24.72 17.13
N ALA A 345 4.83 23.90 16.10
CA ALA A 345 3.55 23.67 15.42
C ALA A 345 2.48 22.98 16.29
N TYR A 346 2.88 22.26 17.34
CA TYR A 346 1.97 21.50 18.21
C TYR A 346 1.81 22.13 19.60
N ARG A 347 2.64 23.13 19.96
CA ARG A 347 2.70 23.68 21.32
C ARG A 347 1.32 24.05 21.90
N GLY A 348 0.55 24.88 21.21
CA GLY A 348 -0.76 25.29 21.71
C GLY A 348 -1.75 24.13 21.88
N LEU A 349 -1.74 23.19 20.91
CA LEU A 349 -2.61 22.00 20.96
C LEU A 349 -2.24 21.06 22.11
N THR A 350 -0.95 20.87 22.33
CA THR A 350 -0.46 20.02 23.43
C THR A 350 -0.68 20.66 24.80
N GLU A 351 -0.51 21.96 24.93
CA GLU A 351 -0.80 22.70 26.16
C GLU A 351 -2.28 22.62 26.52
N GLU A 352 -3.17 22.78 25.55
CA GLU A 352 -4.61 22.58 25.72
C GLU A 352 -4.93 21.15 26.25
N LEU A 353 -4.35 20.12 25.66
CA LEU A 353 -4.58 18.75 26.11
C LEU A 353 -3.98 18.49 27.49
N LEU A 354 -2.76 18.98 27.76
CA LEU A 354 -2.06 18.78 29.03
C LEU A 354 -2.74 19.51 30.21
N SER A 355 -3.52 20.58 29.97
CA SER A 355 -4.29 21.28 30.98
C SER A 355 -5.47 20.45 31.54
N ARG A 356 -5.86 19.38 30.84
CA ARG A 356 -6.98 18.52 31.26
C ARG A 356 -6.58 17.64 32.45
N ALA A 357 -7.48 17.46 33.41
CA ALA A 357 -7.25 16.57 34.56
C ALA A 357 -7.06 15.12 34.11
N HIS A 358 -7.89 14.67 33.18
CA HIS A 358 -7.83 13.31 32.62
C HIS A 358 -7.66 13.34 31.10
N LEU A 359 -6.68 12.60 30.60
CA LEU A 359 -6.50 12.35 29.17
C LEU A 359 -7.07 10.98 28.84
N ARG A 360 -7.98 10.93 27.88
CA ARG A 360 -8.53 9.67 27.37
C ARG A 360 -8.47 9.68 25.85
N VAL A 361 -7.92 8.62 25.30
CA VAL A 361 -7.96 8.35 23.86
C VAL A 361 -9.32 7.77 23.50
N ARG A 362 -9.98 8.28 22.48
CA ARG A 362 -11.11 7.57 21.89
C ARG A 362 -10.59 6.40 21.08
N GLU A 363 -10.79 5.22 21.59
CA GLU A 363 -10.40 3.99 20.93
C GLU A 363 -11.37 3.56 19.83
N GLY A 364 -10.86 2.84 18.82
CA GLY A 364 -11.68 2.16 17.83
C GLY A 364 -11.99 0.72 18.22
N ILE A 365 -12.69 0.02 17.35
CA ILE A 365 -13.14 -1.35 17.60
C ILE A 365 -12.03 -2.39 17.33
N ARG A 366 -11.06 -2.06 16.47
CA ARG A 366 -9.99 -3.00 16.06
C ARG A 366 -8.90 -3.05 17.12
N ASP A 367 -8.43 -4.27 17.40
CA ASP A 367 -7.34 -4.52 18.30
C ASP A 367 -6.25 -5.37 17.65
N ASP A 368 -5.08 -5.39 18.26
CA ASP A 368 -3.93 -6.19 17.86
C ASP A 368 -3.22 -6.67 19.13
N PRO A 369 -3.10 -7.97 19.35
CA PRO A 369 -2.54 -8.49 20.60
C PRO A 369 -1.04 -8.19 20.77
N ALA A 370 -0.34 -7.85 19.66
CA ALA A 370 1.08 -7.62 19.67
C ALA A 370 1.45 -6.13 19.83
N HIS A 371 0.66 -5.22 19.25
CA HIS A 371 1.05 -3.82 19.17
C HIS A 371 -0.14 -2.86 19.36
N PRO A 372 0.08 -1.72 20.05
CA PRO A 372 -0.91 -0.65 20.11
C PRO A 372 -1.13 -0.01 18.72
N ALA A 373 -2.09 0.90 18.66
CA ALA A 373 -2.25 1.80 17.51
C ALA A 373 -0.98 2.59 17.24
N ILE A 374 -0.81 3.06 16.00
CA ILE A 374 0.31 3.90 15.61
C ILE A 374 0.20 5.24 16.35
N HIS A 375 1.22 5.57 17.12
CA HIS A 375 1.30 6.80 17.89
C HIS A 375 2.72 7.39 17.88
N PRO A 376 2.89 8.71 18.06
CA PRO A 376 4.21 9.29 18.26
C PRO A 376 4.79 8.86 19.62
N THR A 377 6.11 8.90 19.75
CA THR A 377 6.81 8.55 20.99
C THR A 377 7.13 9.73 21.89
N GLY A 378 6.87 10.96 21.44
CA GLY A 378 7.32 12.19 22.10
C GLY A 378 8.71 12.64 21.65
N TYR A 379 9.50 11.78 21.05
CA TYR A 379 10.80 12.17 20.46
C TYR A 379 10.61 12.95 19.17
N TYR A 380 11.57 13.84 18.90
CA TYR A 380 11.61 14.63 17.66
C TYR A 380 13.02 14.72 17.11
N GLU A 381 13.16 14.59 15.79
CA GLU A 381 14.42 14.72 15.06
C GLU A 381 14.34 15.91 14.09
N LYS A 382 15.29 16.83 14.21
CA LYS A 382 15.46 17.92 13.23
C LYS A 382 15.99 17.34 11.91
N GLY A 383 15.48 17.81 10.76
CA GLY A 383 16.00 17.40 9.45
C GLY A 383 15.27 16.20 8.82
N LEU A 384 14.07 15.87 9.27
CA LEU A 384 13.20 14.92 8.55
C LEU A 384 13.00 15.34 7.09
N ARG A 385 13.09 14.39 6.17
CA ARG A 385 12.76 14.61 4.77
C ARG A 385 11.31 15.09 4.64
N PRO A 386 10.97 15.90 3.63
CA PRO A 386 9.61 16.43 3.49
C PRO A 386 8.51 15.38 3.59
N GLN A 387 8.73 14.20 2.99
CA GLN A 387 7.78 13.09 3.02
C GLN A 387 7.64 12.45 4.40
N GLU A 388 8.76 12.31 5.14
CA GLU A 388 8.75 11.81 6.53
C GLU A 388 8.04 12.79 7.45
N ARG A 389 8.32 14.09 7.28
CA ARG A 389 7.67 15.16 8.05
C ARG A 389 6.16 15.19 7.84
N GLY A 390 5.70 15.07 6.58
CA GLY A 390 4.26 15.06 6.28
C GLY A 390 3.54 13.87 6.92
N LEU A 391 4.13 12.67 6.87
CA LEU A 391 3.53 11.50 7.49
C LEU A 391 3.59 11.56 9.02
N PHE A 392 4.68 12.08 9.60
CA PHE A 392 4.83 12.28 11.04
C PHE A 392 3.80 13.31 11.56
N ASP A 393 3.62 14.43 10.84
CA ASP A 393 2.61 15.45 11.18
C ASP A 393 1.19 14.86 11.18
N LEU A 394 0.87 14.05 10.16
CA LEU A 394 -0.40 13.35 10.05
C LEU A 394 -0.66 12.44 11.27
N ILE A 395 0.34 11.65 11.67
CA ILE A 395 0.26 10.75 12.83
C ILE A 395 0.10 11.56 14.14
N CYS A 396 0.91 12.60 14.34
CA CYS A 396 0.83 13.44 15.55
C CYS A 396 -0.52 14.12 15.69
N ARG A 397 -1.02 14.72 14.61
CA ARG A 397 -2.33 15.41 14.62
C ARG A 397 -3.47 14.44 14.90
N ARG A 398 -3.46 13.26 14.26
CA ARG A 398 -4.48 12.24 14.52
C ARG A 398 -4.44 11.74 15.96
N PHE A 399 -3.25 11.52 16.51
CA PHE A 399 -3.06 11.13 17.90
C PHE A 399 -3.62 12.17 18.86
N MET A 400 -3.28 13.45 18.68
CA MET A 400 -3.83 14.54 19.50
C MET A 400 -5.35 14.66 19.34
N ALA A 401 -5.86 14.58 18.11
CA ALA A 401 -7.29 14.64 17.83
C ALA A 401 -8.09 13.52 18.53
N SER A 402 -7.50 12.32 18.66
CA SER A 402 -8.17 11.20 19.35
C SER A 402 -8.44 11.46 20.85
N MET A 403 -7.80 12.49 21.42
CA MET A 403 -8.00 12.94 22.80
C MET A 403 -8.81 14.25 22.88
N GLY A 404 -9.21 14.80 21.72
CA GLY A 404 -10.00 16.03 21.65
C GLY A 404 -11.45 15.85 22.08
N ASP A 405 -12.13 16.97 22.34
CA ASP A 405 -13.57 16.97 22.60
C ASP A 405 -14.35 16.68 21.32
N PRO A 406 -15.57 16.16 21.40
CA PRO A 406 -16.45 16.05 20.24
C PRO A 406 -16.63 17.42 19.55
N ALA A 407 -16.73 17.38 18.23
CA ALA A 407 -17.15 18.55 17.47
C ALA A 407 -18.68 18.59 17.36
N HIS A 408 -19.24 19.78 17.36
CA HIS A 408 -20.69 20.00 17.24
C HIS A 408 -20.99 20.75 15.95
N LEU A 409 -21.79 20.13 15.10
CA LEU A 409 -22.28 20.70 13.85
C LEU A 409 -23.77 21.00 13.98
N LEU A 410 -24.19 22.14 13.49
CA LEU A 410 -25.61 22.42 13.27
C LEU A 410 -25.94 22.08 11.82
N GLU A 411 -26.79 21.11 11.63
CA GLU A 411 -27.36 20.74 10.34
C GLU A 411 -28.76 21.33 10.26
N THR A 412 -29.00 22.21 9.29
CA THR A 412 -30.30 22.82 9.02
C THR A 412 -30.87 22.25 7.74
N ASP A 413 -32.07 21.76 7.77
CA ASP A 413 -32.81 21.28 6.60
C ASP A 413 -34.17 22.02 6.52
N ALA A 414 -34.35 22.77 5.46
CA ALA A 414 -35.59 23.47 5.17
C ALA A 414 -36.27 22.79 3.98
N LEU A 415 -37.51 22.29 4.18
CA LEU A 415 -38.34 21.80 3.11
C LEU A 415 -39.10 22.97 2.52
N ILE A 416 -38.90 23.22 1.25
CA ILE A 416 -39.47 24.35 0.51
C ILE A 416 -40.47 23.82 -0.51
N ASP A 417 -41.68 24.30 -0.45
CA ASP A 417 -42.73 24.05 -1.45
C ASP A 417 -42.62 25.09 -2.57
N VAL A 418 -42.44 24.63 -3.80
CA VAL A 418 -42.40 25.49 -5.00
C VAL A 418 -43.35 24.92 -6.02
N GLY A 419 -44.47 25.60 -6.24
CA GLY A 419 -45.49 25.16 -7.21
C GLY A 419 -46.11 23.78 -6.92
N GLY A 420 -46.16 23.37 -5.64
CA GLY A 420 -46.63 22.05 -5.18
C GLY A 420 -45.56 20.94 -5.20
N TYR A 421 -44.31 21.27 -5.51
CA TYR A 421 -43.17 20.34 -5.45
C TYR A 421 -42.21 20.70 -4.33
N HIS A 422 -41.62 19.68 -3.72
CA HIS A 422 -40.83 19.85 -2.54
C HIS A 422 -39.31 19.79 -2.85
N PHE A 423 -38.56 20.72 -2.24
CA PHE A 423 -37.13 20.81 -2.37
C PHE A 423 -36.48 21.00 -0.98
N HIS A 424 -35.37 20.32 -0.73
CA HIS A 424 -34.57 20.53 0.47
C HIS A 424 -33.53 21.60 0.24
N LEU A 425 -33.46 22.55 1.15
CA LEU A 425 -32.35 23.49 1.30
C LEU A 425 -31.58 23.11 2.56
N ARG A 426 -30.38 22.53 2.35
CA ARG A 426 -29.55 22.03 3.44
C ARG A 426 -28.37 22.92 3.69
N GLY A 427 -28.13 23.21 4.97
CA GLY A 427 -26.95 23.92 5.43
C GLY A 427 -26.27 23.19 6.55
N ARG A 428 -24.97 23.44 6.68
CA ARG A 428 -24.16 22.89 7.77
C ARG A 428 -23.17 23.93 8.27
N ARG A 429 -23.18 24.15 9.57
CA ARG A 429 -22.26 25.07 10.26
C ARG A 429 -21.63 24.37 11.46
N THR A 430 -20.32 24.54 11.63
CA THR A 430 -19.64 24.08 12.84
C THR A 430 -19.92 25.06 13.99
N ILE A 431 -20.53 24.56 15.07
CA ILE A 431 -20.78 25.32 16.30
C ILE A 431 -19.52 25.29 17.18
N ASP A 432 -18.97 24.07 17.35
CA ASP A 432 -17.73 23.86 18.08
C ASP A 432 -16.86 22.88 17.27
N HIS A 433 -15.65 23.34 16.96
CA HIS A 433 -14.69 22.54 16.20
C HIS A 433 -14.13 21.35 16.98
N GLY A 434 -14.13 21.38 18.33
CA GLY A 434 -13.60 20.30 19.15
C GLY A 434 -12.27 19.77 18.62
N TRP A 435 -12.17 18.45 18.41
CA TRP A 435 -10.99 17.78 17.88
C TRP A 435 -10.58 18.21 16.45
N MET A 436 -11.50 18.78 15.66
CA MET A 436 -11.23 19.25 14.30
C MET A 436 -10.21 20.39 14.23
N ARG A 437 -9.94 21.10 15.33
CA ARG A 437 -8.86 22.08 15.44
C ARG A 437 -7.48 21.44 15.37
N MET A 438 -7.36 20.19 15.81
CA MET A 438 -6.10 19.43 15.83
C MET A 438 -5.86 18.70 14.53
N TYR A 439 -6.94 18.21 13.93
CA TYR A 439 -6.92 17.37 12.75
C TYR A 439 -8.16 17.67 11.90
N THR A 440 -7.98 18.38 10.81
CA THR A 440 -9.09 18.73 9.92
C THR A 440 -9.23 17.63 8.87
N PRO A 441 -10.23 16.72 8.99
CA PRO A 441 -10.54 15.85 7.89
C PRO A 441 -11.03 16.72 6.72
N PRO A 442 -10.76 16.32 5.46
CA PRO A 442 -11.44 16.96 4.34
C PRO A 442 -12.94 16.74 4.55
N SER A 443 -13.67 17.83 4.70
CA SER A 443 -15.13 17.77 4.81
C SER A 443 -15.69 17.27 3.48
N GLU A 444 -16.49 16.22 3.51
CA GLU A 444 -17.43 15.93 2.43
C GLU A 444 -18.49 17.06 2.45
N GLY A 445 -18.37 17.99 1.52
CA GLY A 445 -19.17 19.21 1.51
C GLY A 445 -18.61 20.29 2.44
N GLY A 446 -18.29 21.45 1.91
CA GLY A 446 -17.87 22.63 2.70
C GLY A 446 -18.92 23.04 3.74
N GLU A 447 -18.56 23.90 4.67
CA GLU A 447 -19.54 24.59 5.49
C GLU A 447 -20.43 25.44 4.58
N GLU A 448 -21.73 25.19 4.60
CA GLU A 448 -22.72 26.00 3.92
C GLU A 448 -23.67 26.58 4.96
N THR A 449 -23.33 27.79 5.42
CA THR A 449 -24.17 28.51 6.38
C THR A 449 -25.36 29.12 5.66
N LEU A 450 -26.57 28.72 6.04
CA LEU A 450 -27.79 29.32 5.56
C LEU A 450 -28.06 30.64 6.32
N PRO A 451 -28.69 31.63 5.67
CA PRO A 451 -29.23 32.76 6.36
C PRO A 451 -30.39 32.32 7.28
N PRO A 452 -30.82 33.17 8.23
CA PRO A 452 -31.99 32.87 9.04
C PRO A 452 -33.21 32.60 8.16
N LEU A 453 -33.85 31.46 8.39
CA LEU A 453 -35.10 31.05 7.73
C LEU A 453 -36.15 30.92 8.79
N GLU A 454 -37.42 31.21 8.40
CA GLU A 454 -38.61 31.09 9.28
C GLU A 454 -39.62 30.19 8.63
N MET A 455 -40.38 29.44 9.44
CA MET A 455 -41.54 28.65 8.97
C MET A 455 -42.56 29.58 8.32
N GLY A 456 -43.05 29.20 7.14
CA GLY A 456 -43.93 30.04 6.34
C GLY A 456 -43.24 31.18 5.60
N GLY A 457 -41.90 31.34 5.78
CA GLY A 457 -41.11 32.34 5.05
C GLY A 457 -41.12 32.13 3.55
N ILE A 458 -41.05 33.23 2.79
CA ILE A 458 -41.09 33.20 1.31
C ILE A 458 -39.69 33.40 0.79
N ILE A 459 -39.29 32.49 -0.11
CA ILE A 459 -38.02 32.56 -0.90
C ILE A 459 -38.42 32.89 -2.34
N ARG A 460 -38.07 34.08 -2.81
CA ARG A 460 -38.56 34.59 -4.10
C ARG A 460 -37.67 34.14 -5.25
N GLY A 461 -38.29 33.89 -6.40
CA GLY A 461 -37.59 33.73 -7.67
C GLY A 461 -36.67 32.50 -7.74
N ILE A 462 -37.17 31.35 -7.31
CA ILE A 462 -36.39 30.09 -7.36
C ILE A 462 -36.21 29.69 -8.82
N SER A 463 -34.97 29.48 -9.22
CA SER A 463 -34.65 29.00 -10.56
C SER A 463 -34.60 27.48 -10.57
N VAL A 464 -35.41 26.84 -11.46
CA VAL A 464 -35.47 25.38 -11.61
C VAL A 464 -35.30 24.99 -13.05
N ARG A 465 -34.34 24.11 -13.35
CA ARG A 465 -34.12 23.59 -14.72
C ARG A 465 -34.04 22.08 -14.70
N ALA A 466 -34.65 21.47 -15.70
CA ALA A 466 -34.50 20.04 -15.94
C ALA A 466 -33.25 19.78 -16.73
N GLU A 467 -32.33 18.99 -16.19
CA GLU A 467 -31.06 18.59 -16.83
C GLU A 467 -31.07 17.10 -17.08
N ARG A 468 -30.83 16.72 -18.35
CA ARG A 468 -30.66 15.31 -18.73
C ARG A 468 -29.31 14.79 -18.24
N ARG A 469 -29.32 13.72 -17.47
CA ARG A 469 -28.14 13.02 -16.97
C ARG A 469 -28.18 11.56 -17.36
N THR A 470 -27.06 10.89 -17.22
CA THR A 470 -26.97 9.44 -17.38
C THR A 470 -26.32 8.84 -16.15
N THR A 471 -26.77 7.65 -15.79
CA THR A 471 -26.08 6.85 -14.75
C THR A 471 -24.65 6.57 -15.18
N ARG A 472 -23.76 6.45 -14.19
CA ARG A 472 -22.33 6.18 -14.43
C ARG A 472 -21.98 4.81 -13.86
N PRO A 473 -21.05 4.08 -14.51
CA PRO A 473 -20.54 2.84 -13.95
C PRO A 473 -19.81 3.12 -12.64
N PRO A 474 -19.58 2.07 -11.81
CA PRO A 474 -18.77 2.22 -10.63
C PRO A 474 -17.35 2.70 -10.99
N PRO A 475 -16.72 3.53 -10.15
CA PRO A 475 -15.38 4.01 -10.40
C PRO A 475 -14.38 2.85 -10.34
N ARG A 476 -13.30 2.94 -11.15
CA ARG A 476 -12.18 2.04 -11.03
C ARG A 476 -11.52 2.20 -9.67
N PHE A 477 -10.90 1.12 -9.21
CA PHE A 477 -10.07 1.19 -8.01
C PHE A 477 -8.87 2.12 -8.21
N ASP A 478 -8.46 2.78 -7.16
CA ASP A 478 -7.10 3.24 -6.94
C ASP A 478 -6.40 2.28 -5.95
N GLN A 479 -5.15 2.56 -5.61
CA GLN A 479 -4.40 1.68 -4.71
C GLN A 479 -4.99 1.63 -3.29
N ALA A 480 -5.61 2.72 -2.83
CA ALA A 480 -6.20 2.80 -1.51
C ALA A 480 -7.52 2.03 -1.44
N SER A 481 -8.42 2.22 -2.41
CA SER A 481 -9.69 1.51 -2.47
C SER A 481 -9.52 0.01 -2.74
N LEU A 482 -8.50 -0.39 -3.53
CA LEU A 482 -8.16 -1.80 -3.70
C LEU A 482 -7.61 -2.41 -2.41
N LEU A 483 -6.75 -1.69 -1.68
CA LEU A 483 -6.25 -2.15 -0.38
C LEU A 483 -7.40 -2.30 0.63
N LYS A 484 -8.34 -1.33 0.68
CA LYS A 484 -9.53 -1.39 1.53
C LYS A 484 -10.42 -2.60 1.18
N LEU A 485 -10.56 -2.93 -0.11
CA LEU A 485 -11.27 -4.12 -0.54
C LEU A 485 -10.57 -5.40 -0.06
N MET A 486 -9.24 -5.51 -0.24
CA MET A 486 -8.46 -6.65 0.28
C MET A 486 -8.61 -6.81 1.80
N GLU A 487 -8.68 -5.70 2.54
CA GLU A 487 -8.90 -5.71 3.99
C GLU A 487 -10.31 -6.20 4.33
N ARG A 488 -11.33 -5.73 3.65
CA ARG A 488 -12.72 -6.15 3.83
C ARG A 488 -12.92 -7.63 3.53
N GLU A 489 -12.27 -8.13 2.48
CA GLU A 489 -12.33 -9.54 2.06
C GLU A 489 -11.36 -10.44 2.85
N GLU A 490 -10.65 -9.89 3.84
CA GLU A 490 -9.72 -10.61 4.73
C GLU A 490 -8.62 -11.37 3.97
N ILE A 491 -8.14 -10.84 2.84
CA ILE A 491 -7.04 -11.44 2.08
C ILE A 491 -5.74 -10.68 2.28
N GLY A 492 -4.66 -11.44 2.44
CA GLY A 492 -3.34 -10.89 2.77
C GLY A 492 -3.30 -10.28 4.17
N THR A 493 -2.10 -10.03 4.65
CA THR A 493 -1.89 -9.42 5.97
C THR A 493 -1.72 -7.90 5.89
N LYS A 494 -1.82 -7.23 7.04
CA LYS A 494 -1.51 -5.80 7.19
C LYS A 494 -0.17 -5.39 6.56
N SER A 495 0.83 -6.25 6.60
CA SER A 495 2.16 -5.98 6.04
C SER A 495 2.30 -6.30 4.55
N THR A 496 1.51 -7.24 4.01
CA THR A 496 1.70 -7.74 2.64
C THR A 496 0.78 -7.11 1.60
N ARG A 497 -0.42 -6.63 1.96
CA ARG A 497 -1.41 -6.09 1.01
C ARG A 497 -0.85 -5.04 0.06
N SER A 498 -0.16 -4.04 0.60
CA SER A 498 0.41 -2.96 -0.20
C SER A 498 1.53 -3.43 -1.14
N GLU A 499 2.33 -4.42 -0.71
CA GLU A 499 3.40 -5.01 -1.50
C GLU A 499 2.84 -5.88 -2.63
N ILE A 500 1.73 -6.58 -2.39
CA ILE A 500 1.01 -7.36 -3.40
C ILE A 500 0.53 -6.44 -4.53
N ILE A 501 -0.13 -5.33 -4.21
CA ILE A 501 -0.57 -4.34 -5.19
C ILE A 501 0.64 -3.80 -5.98
N GLU A 502 1.73 -3.45 -5.31
CA GLU A 502 2.96 -2.99 -5.97
C GLU A 502 3.56 -4.07 -6.90
N THR A 503 3.47 -5.35 -6.48
CA THR A 503 3.95 -6.48 -7.29
C THR A 503 3.13 -6.65 -8.56
N LEU A 504 1.79 -6.51 -8.52
CA LEU A 504 0.94 -6.54 -9.70
C LEU A 504 1.33 -5.43 -10.71
N TYR A 505 1.63 -4.23 -10.24
CA TYR A 505 2.19 -3.15 -11.08
C TYR A 505 3.55 -3.51 -11.67
N LYS A 506 4.48 -4.00 -10.84
CA LYS A 506 5.83 -4.40 -11.27
C LYS A 506 5.80 -5.52 -12.31
N ARG A 507 4.82 -6.43 -12.24
CA ARG A 507 4.62 -7.51 -13.21
C ARG A 507 3.92 -7.02 -14.48
N GLY A 508 3.38 -5.83 -14.47
CA GLY A 508 2.64 -5.27 -15.58
C GLY A 508 1.28 -5.93 -15.79
N TYR A 509 0.65 -6.44 -14.73
CA TYR A 509 -0.71 -6.98 -14.78
C TYR A 509 -1.76 -5.89 -14.63
N ILE A 510 -1.42 -4.83 -13.92
CA ILE A 510 -2.25 -3.64 -13.72
C ILE A 510 -1.46 -2.37 -14.01
N GLU A 511 -2.17 -1.30 -14.38
CA GLU A 511 -1.57 0.00 -14.69
C GLU A 511 -2.48 1.17 -14.31
N GLY A 512 -1.90 2.40 -14.29
CA GLY A 512 -2.63 3.64 -14.05
C GLY A 512 -2.86 3.96 -12.57
N THR A 513 -3.20 5.22 -12.28
CA THR A 513 -3.65 5.65 -10.95
C THR A 513 -5.08 5.20 -10.69
N SER A 514 -5.95 5.31 -11.69
CA SER A 514 -7.22 4.60 -11.82
C SER A 514 -6.89 3.24 -12.41
N ILE A 515 -6.87 2.21 -11.57
CA ILE A 515 -6.31 0.89 -11.86
C ILE A 515 -7.10 0.23 -12.99
N ARG A 516 -6.36 -0.22 -14.02
CA ARG A 516 -6.88 -1.02 -15.14
C ARG A 516 -6.08 -2.30 -15.28
N LEU A 517 -6.71 -3.35 -15.76
CA LEU A 517 -6.00 -4.51 -16.26
C LEU A 517 -5.25 -4.16 -17.54
N THR A 518 -4.03 -4.66 -17.64
CA THR A 518 -3.33 -4.74 -18.94
C THR A 518 -3.83 -5.96 -19.72
N GLU A 519 -3.54 -6.03 -21.03
CA GLU A 519 -3.80 -7.23 -21.83
C GLU A 519 -3.16 -8.49 -21.20
N LEU A 520 -1.94 -8.34 -20.67
CA LEU A 520 -1.27 -9.42 -19.96
C LEU A 520 -2.01 -9.82 -18.68
N GLY A 521 -2.44 -8.84 -17.87
CA GLY A 521 -3.19 -9.09 -16.66
C GLY A 521 -4.52 -9.80 -16.94
N LEU A 522 -5.22 -9.39 -17.99
CA LEU A 522 -6.46 -10.01 -18.44
C LEU A 522 -6.22 -11.47 -18.87
N ALA A 523 -5.24 -11.73 -19.72
CA ALA A 523 -4.92 -13.10 -20.19
C ALA A 523 -4.53 -14.02 -19.02
N VAL A 524 -3.79 -13.52 -18.02
CA VAL A 524 -3.42 -14.30 -16.84
C VAL A 524 -4.65 -14.64 -16.00
N VAL A 525 -5.52 -13.66 -15.73
CA VAL A 525 -6.69 -13.92 -14.88
C VAL A 525 -7.74 -14.76 -15.59
N ASP A 526 -7.91 -14.62 -16.91
CA ASP A 526 -8.83 -15.44 -17.70
C ASP A 526 -8.36 -16.90 -17.76
N ALA A 527 -7.05 -17.14 -18.00
CA ALA A 527 -6.48 -18.47 -17.92
C ALA A 527 -6.67 -19.13 -16.54
N LEU A 528 -6.43 -18.37 -15.46
CA LEU A 528 -6.65 -18.87 -14.11
C LEU A 528 -8.15 -19.12 -13.84
N SER A 529 -9.03 -18.26 -14.34
CA SER A 529 -10.48 -18.43 -14.20
C SER A 529 -10.99 -19.71 -14.85
N GLN A 530 -10.39 -20.13 -15.98
CA GLN A 530 -10.77 -21.32 -16.69
C GLN A 530 -10.20 -22.61 -16.07
N TYR A 531 -8.94 -22.60 -15.64
CA TYR A 531 -8.24 -23.82 -15.21
C TYR A 531 -8.12 -23.99 -13.70
N CYS A 532 -8.19 -22.91 -12.91
CA CYS A 532 -8.07 -22.93 -11.46
C CYS A 532 -8.83 -21.77 -10.79
N PRO A 533 -10.17 -21.72 -10.94
CA PRO A 533 -10.97 -20.62 -10.38
C PRO A 533 -10.82 -20.48 -8.87
N GLU A 534 -10.52 -21.54 -8.16
CA GLU A 534 -10.31 -21.54 -6.70
C GLU A 534 -9.15 -20.61 -6.29
N ILE A 535 -8.14 -20.47 -7.15
CA ILE A 535 -6.98 -19.58 -6.90
C ILE A 535 -7.35 -18.11 -7.01
N LEU A 536 -8.42 -17.80 -7.72
CA LEU A 536 -8.94 -16.45 -7.87
C LEU A 536 -9.96 -16.08 -6.79
N SER A 537 -10.42 -17.08 -6.03
CA SER A 537 -11.41 -16.89 -4.97
C SER A 537 -10.77 -16.34 -3.69
N PRO A 538 -11.34 -15.30 -3.07
CA PRO A 538 -10.90 -14.83 -1.75
C PRO A 538 -11.13 -15.88 -0.64
N GLU A 539 -12.09 -16.80 -0.81
CA GLU A 539 -12.47 -17.81 0.18
C GLU A 539 -11.32 -18.76 0.51
N LEU A 540 -10.61 -19.27 -0.51
CA LEU A 540 -9.44 -20.12 -0.31
C LEU A 540 -8.36 -19.38 0.49
N THR A 541 -8.09 -18.14 0.13
CA THR A 541 -7.08 -17.33 0.81
C THR A 541 -7.48 -17.06 2.27
N ARG A 542 -8.73 -16.65 2.50
CA ARG A 542 -9.29 -16.43 3.84
C ARG A 542 -9.26 -17.68 4.69
N TYR A 543 -9.60 -18.81 4.10
CA TYR A 543 -9.54 -20.10 4.78
C TYR A 543 -8.11 -20.40 5.26
N LEU A 544 -7.13 -20.28 4.38
CA LEU A 544 -5.72 -20.52 4.74
C LEU A 544 -5.20 -19.51 5.78
N GLU A 545 -5.60 -18.23 5.72
CA GLU A 545 -5.26 -17.26 6.76
C GLU A 545 -5.80 -17.69 8.13
N LYS A 546 -7.06 -18.14 8.20
CA LYS A 546 -7.66 -18.67 9.45
C LYS A 546 -6.92 -19.91 9.97
N GLN A 547 -6.48 -20.81 9.08
CA GLN A 547 -5.68 -21.96 9.52
C GLN A 547 -4.32 -21.52 10.12
N LEU A 548 -3.70 -20.49 9.53
CA LEU A 548 -2.46 -19.93 10.07
C LEU A 548 -2.67 -19.24 11.45
N GLU A 549 -3.81 -18.62 11.69
CA GLU A 549 -4.19 -18.10 13.00
C GLU A 549 -4.40 -19.22 14.02
N ARG A 550 -4.98 -20.35 13.62
CA ARG A 550 -5.15 -21.53 14.48
C ARG A 550 -3.81 -22.17 14.88
N ILE A 551 -2.76 -22.07 14.03
CA ILE A 551 -1.40 -22.45 14.44
C ILE A 551 -0.91 -21.54 15.57
N GLN A 552 -1.16 -20.23 15.51
CA GLN A 552 -0.79 -19.30 16.59
C GLN A 552 -1.54 -19.60 17.89
N ALA A 553 -2.79 -20.07 17.79
CA ALA A 553 -3.58 -20.52 18.93
C ALA A 553 -3.17 -21.94 19.42
N SER A 554 -2.20 -22.58 18.75
CA SER A 554 -1.77 -23.97 19.06
C SER A 554 -2.89 -25.02 18.91
N GLU A 555 -3.88 -24.76 18.06
CA GLU A 555 -5.01 -25.66 17.79
C GLU A 555 -4.71 -26.70 16.70
N VAL A 556 -3.84 -26.35 15.75
CA VAL A 556 -3.45 -27.19 14.63
C VAL A 556 -1.94 -27.14 14.42
N THR A 557 -1.36 -28.20 13.83
CA THR A 557 0.07 -28.24 13.52
C THR A 557 0.40 -27.56 12.18
N PRO A 558 1.62 -27.01 12.03
CA PRO A 558 2.07 -26.47 10.74
C PRO A 558 1.95 -27.46 9.57
N ASP A 559 2.34 -28.72 9.82
CA ASP A 559 2.37 -29.76 8.76
C ASP A 559 0.95 -30.07 8.26
N GLN A 560 -0.04 -30.14 9.16
CA GLN A 560 -1.45 -30.32 8.76
C GLN A 560 -1.94 -29.21 7.83
N VAL A 561 -1.59 -27.96 8.14
CA VAL A 561 -2.01 -26.80 7.33
C VAL A 561 -1.30 -26.79 5.95
N VAL A 562 -0.02 -27.16 5.91
CA VAL A 562 0.74 -27.27 4.66
C VAL A 562 0.22 -28.41 3.79
N GLU A 563 -0.05 -29.58 4.36
CA GLU A 563 -0.62 -30.74 3.66
C GLU A 563 -2.00 -30.40 3.08
N GLU A 564 -2.87 -29.79 3.84
CA GLU A 564 -4.20 -29.38 3.37
C GLU A 564 -4.10 -28.33 2.24
N ALA A 565 -3.19 -27.37 2.36
CA ALA A 565 -2.93 -26.39 1.31
C ALA A 565 -2.45 -27.06 0.00
N VAL A 566 -1.61 -28.09 0.10
CA VAL A 566 -1.15 -28.90 -1.04
C VAL A 566 -2.29 -29.65 -1.69
N GLU A 567 -3.13 -30.34 -0.90
CA GLU A 567 -4.27 -31.10 -1.43
C GLU A 567 -5.25 -30.22 -2.19
N ARG A 568 -5.50 -29.00 -1.69
CA ARG A 568 -6.36 -28.03 -2.38
C ARG A 568 -5.73 -27.47 -3.67
N LEU A 569 -4.40 -27.41 -3.75
CA LEU A 569 -3.70 -26.89 -4.93
C LEU A 569 -3.54 -27.92 -6.04
N LYS A 570 -3.39 -29.21 -5.71
CA LYS A 570 -3.12 -30.31 -6.66
C LYS A 570 -4.07 -30.35 -7.87
N PRO A 571 -5.41 -30.32 -7.70
CA PRO A 571 -6.34 -30.39 -8.84
C PRO A 571 -6.14 -29.26 -9.85
N SER A 572 -5.94 -28.03 -9.35
CA SER A 572 -5.70 -26.84 -10.17
C SER A 572 -4.42 -26.96 -10.99
N LEU A 573 -3.34 -27.49 -10.40
CA LEU A 573 -2.08 -27.70 -11.11
C LEU A 573 -2.19 -28.78 -12.19
N PHE A 574 -3.00 -29.83 -11.95
CA PHE A 574 -3.26 -30.88 -12.95
C PHE A 574 -3.97 -30.28 -14.17
N LYS A 575 -5.05 -29.55 -13.97
CA LYS A 575 -5.79 -28.85 -15.04
C LYS A 575 -4.91 -27.87 -15.81
N LEU A 576 -4.07 -27.08 -15.11
CA LEU A 576 -3.11 -26.19 -15.78
C LEU A 576 -2.09 -26.93 -16.62
N LYS A 577 -1.66 -28.13 -16.20
CA LYS A 577 -0.70 -28.93 -16.92
C LYS A 577 -1.29 -29.51 -18.20
N GLU A 578 -2.54 -29.95 -18.17
CA GLU A 578 -3.29 -30.37 -19.35
C GLU A 578 -3.49 -29.22 -20.33
N GLY A 579 -3.85 -28.05 -19.85
CA GLY A 579 -4.09 -26.82 -20.63
C GLY A 579 -2.85 -26.00 -20.99
N GLU A 580 -1.61 -26.46 -20.69
CA GLU A 580 -0.38 -25.64 -20.83
C GLU A 580 -0.25 -24.94 -22.20
N LEU A 581 -0.53 -25.65 -23.30
CA LEU A 581 -0.38 -25.08 -24.64
C LEU A 581 -1.40 -23.96 -24.88
N GLN A 582 -2.65 -24.20 -24.52
CA GLN A 582 -3.75 -23.24 -24.72
C GLN A 582 -3.51 -21.98 -23.87
N VAL A 583 -3.22 -22.13 -22.59
CA VAL A 583 -2.84 -21.03 -21.68
C VAL A 583 -1.65 -20.24 -22.24
N GLY A 584 -0.66 -20.95 -22.76
CA GLY A 584 0.53 -20.34 -23.36
C GLY A 584 0.22 -19.53 -24.61
N LEU A 585 -0.67 -20.01 -25.47
CA LEU A 585 -1.11 -19.30 -26.68
C LEU A 585 -1.84 -18.00 -26.30
N GLU A 586 -2.81 -18.06 -25.40
CA GLU A 586 -3.58 -16.91 -24.94
C GLU A 586 -2.68 -15.82 -24.32
N ILE A 587 -1.81 -16.18 -23.39
CA ILE A 587 -0.85 -15.26 -22.80
C ILE A 587 0.13 -14.72 -23.85
N SER A 588 0.55 -15.53 -24.83
CA SER A 588 1.48 -15.08 -25.86
C SER A 588 0.88 -14.04 -26.81
N ILE A 589 -0.42 -14.14 -27.10
CA ILE A 589 -1.16 -13.14 -27.87
C ILE A 589 -1.16 -11.80 -27.10
N ALA A 590 -1.51 -11.82 -25.83
CA ALA A 590 -1.50 -10.65 -24.97
C ALA A 590 -0.10 -10.02 -24.81
N LEU A 591 0.93 -10.86 -24.72
CA LEU A 591 2.32 -10.42 -24.69
C LEU A 591 2.76 -9.75 -26.01
N ARG A 592 2.31 -10.26 -27.16
CA ARG A 592 2.56 -9.63 -28.48
C ARG A 592 1.83 -8.30 -28.59
N SER A 593 0.57 -8.25 -28.18
CA SER A 593 -0.22 -7.00 -28.15
C SER A 593 0.42 -5.94 -27.24
N SER A 594 0.85 -6.32 -26.05
CA SER A 594 1.54 -5.42 -25.12
C SER A 594 2.95 -5.01 -25.59
N SER A 595 3.67 -5.88 -26.32
CA SER A 595 4.97 -5.55 -26.91
C SER A 595 4.82 -4.73 -28.20
N GLN A 596 3.72 -4.88 -28.92
CA GLN A 596 3.34 -4.01 -30.04
C GLN A 596 2.84 -2.66 -29.54
N ALA A 597 2.25 -2.57 -28.38
CA ALA A 597 1.98 -1.33 -27.64
C ALA A 597 3.24 -0.73 -26.97
N GLY A 598 4.41 -1.36 -27.10
CA GLY A 598 5.71 -0.75 -26.78
C GLY A 598 5.78 0.60 -27.48
N GLU A 599 5.83 1.68 -26.73
CA GLU A 599 5.59 3.06 -27.05
C GLU A 599 5.83 3.38 -28.54
N TYR A 600 4.75 3.46 -29.29
CA TYR A 600 4.74 3.96 -30.64
C TYR A 600 5.20 5.41 -30.64
N LEU A 601 6.29 5.68 -31.32
CA LEU A 601 6.87 7.03 -31.40
C LEU A 601 6.37 7.82 -32.62
N GLY A 602 6.03 7.11 -33.67
CA GLY A 602 5.60 7.71 -34.95
C GLY A 602 5.95 6.81 -36.15
N PRO A 603 5.61 7.23 -37.39
CA PRO A 603 5.98 6.51 -38.59
C PRO A 603 7.49 6.45 -38.79
N CYS A 604 7.99 5.39 -39.41
CA CYS A 604 9.41 5.28 -39.76
C CYS A 604 9.80 6.27 -40.82
N PRO A 605 10.78 7.18 -40.60
CA PRO A 605 11.17 8.18 -41.60
C PRO A 605 11.84 7.55 -42.82
N LYS A 606 12.39 6.32 -42.72
CA LYS A 606 13.08 5.64 -43.82
C LYS A 606 12.13 4.85 -44.72
N CYS A 607 11.36 3.92 -44.19
CA CYS A 607 10.50 3.06 -45.01
C CYS A 607 9.06 3.57 -45.15
N LYS A 608 8.64 4.52 -44.35
CA LYS A 608 7.30 5.14 -44.32
C LYS A 608 6.12 4.16 -44.05
N THR A 609 6.33 2.86 -44.26
CA THR A 609 5.35 1.79 -44.05
C THR A 609 5.45 1.10 -42.66
N GLY A 610 6.57 1.29 -41.98
CA GLY A 610 6.80 0.78 -40.63
C GLY A 610 6.66 1.87 -39.56
N GLU A 611 6.63 1.46 -38.31
CA GLU A 611 6.49 2.31 -37.16
C GLU A 611 7.76 2.31 -36.31
N MET A 612 8.18 3.48 -35.86
CA MET A 612 9.26 3.60 -34.88
C MET A 612 8.72 3.32 -33.49
N ARG A 613 9.34 2.37 -32.79
CA ARG A 613 8.93 1.91 -31.45
C ARG A 613 10.10 1.87 -30.49
N ILE A 614 9.87 2.09 -29.19
CA ILE A 614 10.91 1.91 -28.17
C ILE A 614 11.14 0.42 -27.94
N ILE A 615 12.35 -0.02 -28.22
CA ILE A 615 12.81 -1.41 -28.03
C ILE A 615 13.92 -1.43 -26.97
N ARG A 616 13.92 -2.45 -26.11
CA ARG A 616 15.02 -2.71 -25.19
C ARG A 616 15.87 -3.88 -25.68
N ASN A 617 17.16 -3.63 -25.80
CA ASN A 617 18.11 -4.68 -26.14
C ASN A 617 18.19 -5.72 -25.00
N MET A 618 17.91 -6.98 -25.30
CA MET A 618 17.82 -8.06 -24.32
C MET A 618 19.16 -8.33 -23.60
N ARG A 619 20.30 -8.09 -24.23
CA ARG A 619 21.64 -8.33 -23.65
C ARG A 619 22.10 -7.16 -22.77
N THR A 620 21.86 -5.94 -23.23
CA THR A 620 22.43 -4.74 -22.57
C THR A 620 21.41 -3.97 -21.73
N GLY A 621 20.11 -4.28 -21.82
CA GLY A 621 19.01 -3.54 -21.23
C GLY A 621 18.81 -2.11 -21.81
N LYS A 622 19.68 -1.68 -22.73
CA LYS A 622 19.63 -0.35 -23.34
C LYS A 622 18.41 -0.20 -24.24
N ARG A 623 17.75 0.96 -24.16
CA ARG A 623 16.60 1.30 -25.00
C ARG A 623 17.03 2.04 -26.26
N PHE A 624 16.37 1.74 -27.37
CA PHE A 624 16.53 2.41 -28.67
C PHE A 624 15.20 2.48 -29.41
N ALA A 625 15.06 3.35 -30.37
CA ALA A 625 13.92 3.35 -31.28
C ALA A 625 14.25 2.48 -32.50
N GLY A 626 13.42 1.47 -32.79
CA GLY A 626 13.59 0.56 -33.92
C GLY A 626 12.34 0.53 -34.78
N CYS A 627 12.52 0.29 -36.10
CA CYS A 627 11.42 0.12 -37.03
C CYS A 627 10.73 -1.25 -36.88
N SER A 628 9.40 -1.27 -36.87
CA SER A 628 8.59 -2.51 -36.78
C SER A 628 8.85 -3.48 -37.95
N ASN A 629 9.27 -2.98 -39.11
CA ASN A 629 9.60 -3.77 -40.29
C ASN A 629 10.99 -4.46 -40.21
N TYR A 630 11.73 -4.29 -39.09
CA TYR A 630 13.02 -4.93 -38.94
C TYR A 630 12.92 -6.47 -38.96
N LEU A 631 11.93 -7.02 -38.21
CA LEU A 631 11.72 -8.47 -38.16
C LEU A 631 11.28 -9.10 -39.49
N ARG A 632 10.78 -8.27 -40.41
CA ARG A 632 10.38 -8.68 -41.75
C ARG A 632 11.52 -8.53 -42.79
N GLY A 633 12.69 -8.07 -42.32
CA GLY A 633 13.83 -7.79 -43.22
C GLY A 633 13.65 -6.58 -44.16
N ILE A 634 12.58 -5.82 -44.01
CA ILE A 634 12.22 -4.71 -44.92
C ILE A 634 12.96 -3.42 -44.55
N CYS A 635 13.21 -3.18 -43.24
CA CYS A 635 13.81 -1.91 -42.82
C CYS A 635 14.63 -2.07 -41.52
N SER A 636 15.91 -1.71 -41.55
CA SER A 636 16.84 -1.75 -40.43
C SER A 636 16.98 -0.42 -39.69
N ASN A 637 16.08 0.54 -39.91
CA ASN A 637 16.20 1.88 -39.32
C ASN A 637 16.08 1.83 -37.78
N SER A 638 17.07 2.42 -37.11
CA SER A 638 17.08 2.51 -35.63
C SER A 638 17.77 3.78 -35.16
N PHE A 639 17.33 4.32 -34.02
CA PHE A 639 17.93 5.48 -33.38
C PHE A 639 18.19 5.17 -31.88
N PRO A 640 19.36 5.49 -31.35
CA PRO A 640 19.64 5.37 -29.93
C PRO A 640 18.81 6.38 -29.13
N LEU A 641 18.25 5.94 -27.99
CA LEU A 641 17.45 6.76 -27.10
C LEU A 641 18.19 7.08 -25.80
N PRO A 642 17.85 8.19 -25.12
CA PRO A 642 18.36 8.49 -23.78
C PRO A 642 18.11 7.33 -22.82
N GLN A 643 19.12 6.87 -22.08
CA GLN A 643 19.00 5.71 -21.21
C GLN A 643 18.38 6.02 -19.84
N ARG A 644 18.39 7.31 -19.43
CA ARG A 644 17.79 7.78 -18.16
C ARG A 644 16.68 8.77 -18.43
N GLY A 645 15.70 8.88 -17.50
CA GLY A 645 14.52 9.73 -17.60
C GLY A 645 13.34 9.01 -18.26
N GLU A 646 12.15 9.55 -18.05
CA GLU A 646 10.91 9.08 -18.67
C GLU A 646 10.80 9.62 -20.09
N ILE A 647 10.55 8.74 -21.06
CA ILE A 647 10.32 9.12 -22.47
C ILE A 647 8.84 8.94 -22.76
N LYS A 648 8.22 9.94 -23.40
CA LYS A 648 6.85 9.84 -23.95
C LYS A 648 6.86 10.28 -25.42
N ALA A 649 6.06 9.60 -26.25
CA ALA A 649 5.86 9.99 -27.63
C ALA A 649 5.11 11.33 -27.71
N CYS A 650 5.59 12.25 -28.57
CA CYS A 650 4.85 13.47 -28.89
C CYS A 650 3.78 13.25 -29.97
N ARG A 651 3.82 12.12 -30.68
CA ARG A 651 2.99 11.83 -31.86
C ARG A 651 3.11 12.86 -32.98
N GLU A 652 4.21 13.59 -33.03
CA GLU A 652 4.55 14.61 -34.00
C GLU A 652 5.85 14.24 -34.72
N ALA A 653 5.94 14.58 -35.98
CA ALA A 653 7.18 14.46 -36.75
C ALA A 653 8.06 15.70 -36.55
N CYS A 654 9.36 15.51 -36.56
CA CYS A 654 10.32 16.59 -36.49
C CYS A 654 10.22 17.46 -37.76
N PRO A 655 10.04 18.77 -37.68
CA PRO A 655 9.93 19.64 -38.81
C PRO A 655 11.23 19.72 -39.64
N ILE A 656 12.38 19.32 -39.08
CA ILE A 656 13.67 19.38 -39.74
C ILE A 656 14.00 18.08 -40.50
N CYS A 657 13.73 16.90 -39.91
CA CYS A 657 14.17 15.61 -40.47
C CYS A 657 13.07 14.56 -40.62
N GLY A 658 11.84 14.89 -40.28
CA GLY A 658 10.70 13.96 -40.37
C GLY A 658 10.69 12.79 -39.36
N ALA A 659 11.72 12.63 -38.52
CA ALA A 659 11.74 11.60 -37.52
C ALA A 659 10.82 11.93 -36.34
N PRO A 660 10.25 10.94 -35.63
CA PRO A 660 9.38 11.18 -34.48
C PRO A 660 10.02 12.05 -33.38
N LEU A 661 9.20 12.91 -32.77
CA LEU A 661 9.58 13.69 -31.59
C LEU A 661 9.17 12.94 -30.30
N ILE A 662 9.98 13.11 -29.26
CA ILE A 662 9.76 12.57 -27.93
C ILE A 662 9.87 13.67 -26.87
N THR A 663 9.18 13.51 -25.75
CA THR A 663 9.47 14.25 -24.52
C THR A 663 10.34 13.40 -23.61
N LEU A 664 11.38 14.01 -23.05
CA LEU A 664 12.25 13.43 -22.03
C LEU A 664 12.07 14.20 -20.72
N LYS A 665 11.57 13.53 -19.66
CA LYS A 665 11.45 14.11 -18.33
C LYS A 665 12.65 13.70 -17.46
N ARG A 666 13.44 14.70 -17.06
CA ARG A 666 14.62 14.56 -16.20
C ARG A 666 14.73 15.78 -15.28
N GLY A 667 13.88 15.85 -14.26
CA GLY A 667 13.64 17.07 -13.51
C GLY A 667 12.85 18.11 -14.33
N LYS A 668 13.44 18.58 -15.42
CA LYS A 668 12.74 19.38 -16.47
C LYS A 668 12.30 18.48 -17.63
N THR A 669 11.27 18.90 -18.37
CA THR A 669 10.79 18.21 -19.57
C THR A 669 11.40 18.85 -20.81
N TYR A 670 11.99 18.02 -21.68
CA TYR A 670 12.63 18.45 -22.94
C TYR A 670 11.94 17.77 -24.12
N LYS A 671 11.66 18.52 -25.19
CA LYS A 671 11.17 17.98 -26.46
C LYS A 671 12.37 17.73 -27.38
N LEU A 672 12.55 16.50 -27.85
CA LEU A 672 13.72 16.03 -28.57
C LEU A 672 13.33 15.27 -29.85
N CYS A 673 14.11 15.39 -30.90
CA CYS A 673 14.04 14.49 -32.04
C CYS A 673 14.81 13.20 -31.76
N ILE A 674 14.23 12.01 -32.10
CA ILE A 674 14.92 10.72 -31.93
C ILE A 674 16.16 10.57 -32.80
N ASN A 675 16.23 11.27 -33.93
CA ASN A 675 17.43 11.35 -34.76
C ASN A 675 18.48 12.23 -34.08
N GLN A 676 19.60 11.60 -33.67
CA GLN A 676 20.68 12.31 -32.96
C GLN A 676 21.44 13.31 -33.81
N ASP A 677 21.44 13.13 -35.13
CA ASP A 677 22.14 14.02 -36.06
C ASP A 677 21.30 15.29 -36.40
N CYS A 678 20.03 15.29 -35.99
CA CYS A 678 19.14 16.44 -36.19
C CYS A 678 19.45 17.58 -35.21
N THR A 679 19.32 18.82 -35.64
CA THR A 679 19.56 20.01 -34.82
C THR A 679 18.41 20.33 -33.85
N PHE A 680 17.23 19.77 -34.04
CA PHE A 680 16.05 20.01 -33.21
C PHE A 680 16.32 19.55 -31.75
N GLY A 681 16.15 20.45 -30.81
CA GLY A 681 16.27 20.14 -29.38
C GLY A 681 17.69 19.85 -28.86
N LYS A 682 18.74 20.43 -29.48
CA LYS A 682 20.15 20.23 -29.10
C LYS A 682 20.47 20.52 -27.62
N GLU A 683 19.81 21.51 -27.03
CA GLU A 683 20.02 21.85 -25.60
C GLU A 683 19.64 20.73 -24.63
N GLY A 684 18.54 20.04 -24.87
CA GLY A 684 18.13 18.89 -24.09
C GLY A 684 19.07 17.67 -24.19
N ARG A 685 19.85 17.57 -25.28
CA ARG A 685 20.84 16.50 -25.49
C ARG A 685 22.14 16.69 -24.72
N LYS A 686 22.57 17.95 -24.51
CA LYS A 686 23.79 18.23 -23.71
C LYS A 686 23.63 17.73 -22.26
N HIS A 687 22.43 17.74 -21.71
CA HIS A 687 22.11 17.21 -20.39
C HIS A 687 21.94 15.67 -20.35
N GLY A 688 21.80 15.01 -21.51
CA GLY A 688 21.70 13.55 -21.65
C GLY A 688 23.03 12.83 -21.85
N ARG A 689 24.09 13.52 -22.22
CA ARG A 689 25.42 12.94 -22.54
C ARG A 689 26.40 12.85 -21.36
N LYS A 690 26.12 13.47 -20.22
CA LYS A 690 26.95 13.26 -19.02
C LYS A 690 26.44 12.03 -18.27
N MET A 691 26.88 10.89 -18.67
CA MET A 691 27.36 9.68 -18.00
C MET A 691 27.41 8.48 -18.95
#